data_ded83c0062a43c39c7d16a04bec72d90
#
_entry.id   ded83c0062a43c39c7d16a04bec72d90
#
_cell.length_a   1.000
_cell.length_b   1.000
_cell.length_c   1.000
_cell.angle_alpha   90.00
_cell.angle_beta   90.00
_cell.angle_gamma   90.00
#
_symmetry.space_group_name_H-M   'P 1'
#
loop_
_entity.id
_entity.type
_entity.pdbx_description
1 polymer ?
#
loop_
_entity_poly.entity_id
_entity_poly.type
_entity_poly.pdbx_seq_one_letter_code
_entity_poly.pdbx_strand_id
1 'polypeptide(L)'
;MARKPTRKDPNGSAGYPHRGDGKNKHDVCMSTARAELRGGKQKSIRTVGRRDSGDARRDTRNDGRSVRADSRSGNRSRPNSRPSDKQARTGRLSDAGHARIRDNVGGAEHRAAPMAPSHPSEAYCAALASLPPLTEALPLPELLVPCGSEEIMHVAVQSGADAVYLGGRMHNARMNAHNFDDEAMRRTVEYCHERGVRVYVTLNTLLYDRELEETARYAAFLQECGVDALIVADPGLCRLLHEALPDMELHASTQMAVHETGAARLLGEYGFSRVVPARELSLGDIRTMCERSGVEIEVFVHGALCVCRSGQCLFSSLVGGRSGNRGECAQPCRLPYNGGYPLSLRDLCLGGHMTELIRAGISSLKIEGRMKSPTYIRTVTSIYRRLLDERRNATEDELCELRDAFSRSGFTDGYYVDGIDDGMLGIRSESDKTATARLRGGIGGKNAGSVGDDKHGGAAVTDGAGIARSIIIPAERRILSLHDILARQMSEAAERTADIGANAEHTRDGAVADIRRTARFSSPEQITERARRYFDGIALPLDSYLSADEAERRGVTSVILPAAVHDSERDAVRAALSRARDLGCTECFVQGIGQLPLVSGIGFRLVGDFRFGVTNSLTPLFISVISALAERGAPADGDIENGDTAHTESYADGASAVRLLSLDEILLSPELTLPRIRDIRAPHAVIVYGRVPLMLLEHRTGVRSLTDRRGVSFPVRPEQRLDGCRERELIYNSVPVYMADRAQQLVRADIVSQHYIFSVESAREVDAVIDAYEDGLPPRSDAVRRIK
;
A
#
# COMPACT_ATOMS: atom_id res chain seq x y z
N MET A 1 65.80 21.76 -3.69
CA MET A 1 66.10 23.01 -2.98
C MET A 1 64.75 23.54 -2.50
N ALA A 2 64.36 23.36 -1.25
CA ALA A 2 64.54 24.22 -0.10
C ALA A 2 63.71 25.51 -0.27
N ARG A 3 62.78 25.94 0.54
CA ARG A 3 62.49 25.85 1.99
C ARG A 3 61.08 26.44 2.28
N LYS A 4 60.37 25.86 3.23
CA LYS A 4 59.38 26.57 4.11
C LYS A 4 60.18 27.53 5.05
N PRO A 5 59.68 28.53 5.79
CA PRO A 5 58.58 28.42 6.79
C PRO A 5 57.78 29.72 7.11
N THR A 6 56.69 29.63 7.86
CA THR A 6 56.29 29.94 9.24
C THR A 6 55.31 31.08 9.48
N ARG A 7 54.22 30.77 10.17
CA ARG A 7 53.49 31.33 11.34
C ARG A 7 53.50 32.87 11.59
N LYS A 8 52.27 33.38 11.88
CA LYS A 8 51.91 34.02 13.17
C LYS A 8 50.47 34.57 13.16
N ASP A 9 49.67 34.12 14.13
CA ASP A 9 48.57 34.88 14.75
C ASP A 9 49.18 35.98 15.67
N PRO A 10 48.44 37.02 16.08
CA PRO A 10 47.45 36.93 17.13
C PRO A 10 46.33 38.00 17.25
N ASN A 11 45.25 37.63 17.94
CA ASN A 11 44.38 38.34 18.89
C ASN A 11 43.89 39.78 18.66
N GLY A 12 42.59 39.94 18.89
CA GLY A 12 41.94 41.19 19.25
C GLY A 12 40.45 41.07 19.52
N SER A 13 40.11 41.05 20.79
CA SER A 13 38.82 40.99 21.45
C SER A 13 37.88 42.17 21.19
N ALA A 14 36.57 41.98 21.18
CA ALA A 14 35.58 42.69 22.07
C ALA A 14 34.12 42.56 21.59
N GLY A 15 33.24 42.23 22.49
CA GLY A 15 31.97 42.88 22.73
C GLY A 15 30.67 42.12 22.41
N TYR A 16 30.06 41.48 23.40
CA TYR A 16 28.63 41.08 23.42
C TYR A 16 27.72 42.35 23.49
N PRO A 17 26.45 42.29 23.05
CA PRO A 17 25.43 41.71 23.94
C PRO A 17 24.27 40.86 23.35
N HIS A 18 23.69 40.11 24.26
CA HIS A 18 22.47 39.30 24.21
C HIS A 18 21.27 39.84 23.44
N ARG A 19 20.53 38.94 22.72
CA ARG A 19 19.13 38.52 22.90
C ARG A 19 18.62 37.74 21.72
N GLY A 20 17.88 36.65 22.04
CA GLY A 20 16.80 36.19 21.22
C GLY A 20 16.77 34.68 20.90
N ASP A 21 16.17 33.89 21.79
CA ASP A 21 15.73 32.53 21.54
C ASP A 21 14.91 32.41 20.25
N GLY A 22 15.46 31.75 19.26
CA GLY A 22 14.78 31.32 18.07
C GLY A 22 14.85 29.80 17.95
N LYS A 23 13.96 29.08 18.66
CA LYS A 23 13.83 27.63 18.50
C LYS A 23 13.33 27.31 17.11
N ASN A 24 14.12 26.58 16.35
CA ASN A 24 13.82 25.97 15.08
C ASN A 24 12.54 25.12 15.17
N LYS A 25 11.47 25.54 14.48
CA LYS A 25 10.20 24.86 14.31
C LYS A 25 10.22 24.01 13.03
N HIS A 26 10.97 22.94 13.02
CA HIS A 26 10.90 21.97 11.92
C HIS A 26 11.11 20.54 12.38
N ASP A 27 10.52 20.17 13.52
CA ASP A 27 10.29 18.75 13.88
C ASP A 27 8.78 18.49 13.96
N VAL A 28 8.35 17.97 12.94
CA VAL A 28 7.12 17.67 12.29
C VAL A 28 6.44 16.45 12.90
N CYS A 29 5.22 16.61 13.21
CA CYS A 29 4.07 15.69 13.11
C CYS A 29 4.16 14.22 13.57
N MET A 30 5.12 13.77 14.41
CA MET A 30 5.14 12.37 14.91
C MET A 30 5.93 12.15 16.22
N SER A 31 6.13 13.16 17.05
CA SER A 31 7.00 13.02 18.25
C SER A 31 6.34 12.43 19.52
N THR A 32 5.10 11.99 19.47
CA THR A 32 4.41 11.42 20.65
C THR A 32 4.59 9.91 20.85
N ALA A 33 5.32 9.22 19.98
CA ALA A 33 5.63 7.79 20.12
C ALA A 33 7.07 7.48 20.55
N ARG A 34 7.88 8.48 20.91
CA ARG A 34 9.32 8.29 21.20
C ARG A 34 9.70 8.30 22.68
N ALA A 35 8.76 8.37 23.61
CA ALA A 35 9.06 8.51 25.05
C ALA A 35 9.24 7.20 25.83
N GLU A 36 9.01 6.02 25.25
CA GLU A 36 9.04 4.76 26.04
C GLU A 36 10.11 3.72 25.66
N LEU A 37 11.09 4.06 24.80
CA LEU A 37 12.15 3.11 24.46
C LEU A 37 13.56 3.73 24.55
N ARG A 38 13.98 4.12 25.75
CA ARG A 38 15.40 4.31 26.08
C ARG A 38 15.71 3.71 27.46
N GLY A 39 16.19 2.48 27.46
CA GLY A 39 16.72 1.80 28.62
C GLY A 39 17.35 0.45 28.25
N GLY A 40 18.45 0.45 27.53
CA GLY A 40 19.21 -0.76 27.25
C GLY A 40 20.64 -0.41 26.84
N LYS A 41 21.55 -0.47 27.82
CA LYS A 41 22.98 -0.21 27.65
C LYS A 41 23.65 -1.28 26.80
N GLN A 42 24.31 -0.89 25.73
CA GLN A 42 25.35 -1.68 25.08
C GLN A 42 26.51 -1.98 26.04
N LYS A 43 26.90 -3.24 26.15
CA LYS A 43 28.23 -3.67 26.61
C LYS A 43 28.89 -4.53 25.55
N SER A 44 30.00 -4.05 25.07
CA SER A 44 30.97 -4.70 24.21
C SER A 44 31.55 -5.97 24.86
N ILE A 45 31.66 -7.03 24.07
CA ILE A 45 32.33 -8.28 24.44
C ILE A 45 33.81 -8.17 24.07
N ARG A 46 34.68 -8.40 25.05
CA ARG A 46 36.06 -8.87 24.86
C ARG A 46 36.27 -10.17 25.61
N THR A 47 36.67 -11.18 24.89
CA THR A 47 37.13 -12.50 25.35
C THR A 47 38.36 -12.41 26.22
N VAL A 48 38.48 -13.23 27.26
CA VAL A 48 39.62 -14.17 27.58
C VAL A 48 39.40 -14.86 28.93
N GLY A 49 39.41 -16.21 28.94
CA GLY A 49 40.18 -17.10 29.86
C GLY A 49 39.68 -17.40 31.28
N ARG A 50 39.20 -18.61 31.47
CA ARG A 50 39.40 -19.64 32.52
C ARG A 50 39.89 -19.20 33.91
N ARG A 51 39.18 -19.59 34.98
CA ARG A 51 39.48 -20.65 35.99
C ARG A 51 38.70 -20.45 37.29
N ASP A 52 38.11 -21.52 37.70
CA ASP A 52 37.86 -22.18 38.98
C ASP A 52 37.64 -21.45 40.31
N SER A 53 36.63 -21.99 40.97
CA SER A 53 36.49 -22.38 42.39
C SER A 53 35.94 -21.37 43.41
N GLY A 54 34.96 -21.86 44.12
CA GLY A 54 34.89 -21.78 45.59
C GLY A 54 33.76 -20.96 46.21
N ASP A 55 32.75 -21.64 46.54
CA ASP A 55 32.10 -21.76 47.87
C ASP A 55 31.73 -20.52 48.77
N ALA A 56 30.56 -20.69 49.37
CA ALA A 56 30.12 -20.33 50.73
C ALA A 56 29.30 -19.03 51.00
N ARG A 57 28.01 -19.25 51.14
CA ARG A 57 27.16 -19.01 52.37
C ARG A 57 27.06 -17.63 53.05
N ARG A 58 25.81 -17.40 53.36
CA ARG A 58 25.15 -16.74 54.53
C ARG A 58 24.59 -15.34 54.31
N ASP A 59 23.27 -15.25 54.37
CA ASP A 59 22.37 -14.96 55.48
C ASP A 59 22.51 -13.54 56.07
N THR A 60 21.46 -12.80 56.11
CA THR A 60 20.61 -12.36 57.20
C THR A 60 19.84 -11.06 56.84
N ARG A 61 18.51 -11.10 56.93
CA ARG A 61 17.58 -10.34 57.78
C ARG A 61 17.89 -8.87 58.10
N ASN A 62 17.01 -7.89 57.93
CA ASN A 62 15.84 -7.64 58.76
C ASN A 62 15.23 -6.22 58.49
N ASP A 63 13.92 -6.13 58.55
CA ASP A 63 13.03 -5.17 59.16
C ASP A 63 13.28 -3.64 59.03
N GLY A 64 12.28 -2.87 58.71
CA GLY A 64 11.18 -2.46 59.53
C GLY A 64 10.67 -1.03 59.29
N ARG A 65 9.34 -0.91 59.19
CA ARG A 65 8.48 0.20 59.70
C ARG A 65 8.57 1.61 59.05
N SER A 66 7.52 1.99 58.37
CA SER A 66 6.36 2.79 58.76
C SER A 66 6.64 4.19 59.36
N VAL A 67 5.95 5.22 58.89
CA VAL A 67 5.07 6.14 59.62
C VAL A 67 4.34 7.11 58.68
N ARG A 68 3.09 7.34 58.99
CA ARG A 68 2.08 8.26 58.45
C ARG A 68 2.32 9.71 58.89
N ALA A 69 1.70 10.66 58.20
CA ALA A 69 0.77 11.72 58.67
C ALA A 69 0.56 12.77 57.57
N ASP A 70 -0.63 12.97 57.13
CA ASP A 70 -1.75 13.82 57.49
C ASP A 70 -1.47 15.34 57.51
N SER A 71 -2.18 16.10 56.77
CA SER A 71 -3.30 16.97 57.09
C SER A 71 -3.35 18.35 56.37
N ARG A 72 -4.53 18.61 55.82
CA ARG A 72 -5.38 19.83 55.89
C ARG A 72 -4.93 21.18 55.27
N SER A 73 -5.67 21.63 54.34
CA SER A 73 -6.88 22.54 54.31
C SER A 73 -6.58 24.01 54.02
N GLY A 74 -7.43 24.65 53.19
CA GLY A 74 -7.53 26.11 53.18
C GLY A 74 -8.20 26.70 51.93
N ASN A 75 -9.43 26.91 52.08
CA ASN A 75 -10.48 27.55 51.29
C ASN A 75 -10.32 29.10 51.14
N ARG A 76 -10.90 29.66 50.02
CA ARG A 76 -11.63 30.97 49.91
C ARG A 76 -11.26 31.69 48.61
N SER A 77 -12.12 32.07 47.72
CA SER A 77 -13.37 32.84 47.62
C SER A 77 -13.27 33.76 46.39
N ARG A 78 -14.38 33.83 45.67
CA ARG A 78 -14.69 34.77 44.57
C ARG A 78 -14.82 36.24 45.06
N PRO A 79 -14.96 37.32 44.18
CA PRO A 79 -16.17 37.53 43.40
C PRO A 79 -16.06 38.28 42.04
N ASN A 80 -17.11 38.09 41.27
CA ASN A 80 -17.85 38.87 40.25
C ASN A 80 -17.43 40.29 39.84
N SER A 81 -17.58 40.56 38.53
CA SER A 81 -18.48 41.62 37.98
C SER A 81 -18.57 41.61 36.44
N ARG A 82 -19.79 41.66 35.95
CA ARG A 82 -20.24 42.18 34.62
C ARG A 82 -20.64 43.65 34.84
N PRO A 83 -20.97 44.55 33.82
CA PRO A 83 -21.75 44.27 32.59
C PRO A 83 -21.46 45.15 31.33
N SER A 84 -22.29 44.96 30.33
CA SER A 84 -23.02 45.80 29.36
C SER A 84 -22.55 46.03 27.92
N ASP A 85 -23.38 45.53 27.04
CA ASP A 85 -24.06 46.05 25.84
C ASP A 85 -23.40 47.11 24.96
N LYS A 86 -23.39 46.83 23.63
CA LYS A 86 -24.16 47.55 22.61
C LYS A 86 -24.20 46.87 21.23
N GLN A 87 -25.40 46.91 20.69
CA GLN A 87 -25.93 46.45 19.39
C GLN A 87 -25.31 47.17 18.17
N ALA A 88 -25.24 46.47 17.00
CA ALA A 88 -26.05 46.84 15.82
C ALA A 88 -25.71 46.01 14.56
N ARG A 89 -26.75 45.32 14.03
CA ARG A 89 -27.21 45.23 12.61
C ARG A 89 -26.40 44.58 11.52
N THR A 90 -26.80 43.41 11.15
CA THR A 90 -27.57 42.92 9.95
C THR A 90 -26.80 42.68 8.67
N GLY A 91 -26.83 41.43 8.24
CA GLY A 91 -26.54 40.97 6.89
C GLY A 91 -26.74 39.44 6.79
N ARG A 92 -27.96 39.06 6.35
CA ARG A 92 -28.35 37.68 6.08
C ARG A 92 -27.56 37.14 4.88
N LEU A 93 -26.98 36.00 5.01
CA LEU A 93 -26.83 35.00 3.94
C LEU A 93 -26.96 33.59 4.55
N SER A 94 -27.72 32.82 3.82
CA SER A 94 -28.39 31.58 4.16
C SER A 94 -27.47 30.45 4.65
N ASP A 95 -27.87 29.86 5.78
CA ASP A 95 -27.39 28.59 6.34
C ASP A 95 -27.86 27.40 5.49
N ALA A 96 -26.92 26.55 5.13
CA ALA A 96 -27.20 25.18 4.75
C ALA A 96 -26.40 24.26 5.70
N GLY A 97 -27.12 23.66 6.61
CA GLY A 97 -26.99 22.35 7.20
C GLY A 97 -25.68 21.92 7.88
N HIS A 98 -25.38 22.42 9.09
CA HIS A 98 -24.55 21.70 10.04
C HIS A 98 -25.42 20.95 11.04
N ALA A 99 -25.58 19.65 10.84
CA ALA A 99 -26.20 18.76 11.82
C ALA A 99 -25.26 18.62 13.03
N ARG A 100 -25.60 19.28 14.13
CA ARG A 100 -25.00 19.05 15.44
C ARG A 100 -25.56 17.74 16.01
N ILE A 101 -24.70 16.74 16.19
CA ILE A 101 -25.02 15.57 17.00
C ILE A 101 -25.16 16.06 18.45
N ARG A 102 -26.38 16.14 18.96
CA ARG A 102 -26.68 16.33 20.36
C ARG A 102 -26.73 14.95 21.02
N ASP A 103 -25.86 14.73 22.01
CA ASP A 103 -25.97 13.61 22.91
C ASP A 103 -27.30 13.69 23.68
N ASN A 104 -28.21 12.79 23.39
CA ASN A 104 -29.45 12.61 24.11
C ASN A 104 -29.26 11.44 25.09
N VAL A 105 -29.05 11.74 26.37
CA VAL A 105 -29.00 10.76 27.46
C VAL A 105 -30.44 10.48 27.91
N GLY A 106 -31.01 9.40 27.47
CA GLY A 106 -32.31 8.90 27.93
C GLY A 106 -32.41 7.40 27.66
N GLY A 107 -32.41 6.62 28.74
CA GLY A 107 -32.25 5.16 28.74
C GLY A 107 -33.26 4.38 27.90
N ALA A 108 -32.75 3.75 26.92
CA ALA A 108 -33.09 2.44 26.38
C ALA A 108 -31.83 1.97 25.66
N GLU A 109 -31.27 0.80 25.98
CA GLU A 109 -30.14 0.22 25.28
C GLU A 109 -30.57 -0.16 23.86
N HIS A 110 -30.69 0.81 22.95
CA HIS A 110 -30.68 0.57 21.52
C HIS A 110 -29.24 0.18 21.16
N ARG A 111 -28.98 -1.12 21.04
CA ARG A 111 -27.77 -1.61 20.36
C ARG A 111 -27.76 -0.94 18.98
N ALA A 112 -26.75 -0.10 18.74
CA ALA A 112 -26.54 0.49 17.41
C ALA A 112 -26.40 -0.65 16.40
N ALA A 113 -27.00 -0.50 15.21
CA ALA A 113 -26.91 -1.50 14.16
C ALA A 113 -25.45 -1.88 13.87
N PRO A 114 -25.11 -3.16 13.69
CA PRO A 114 -23.73 -3.59 13.45
C PRO A 114 -23.20 -3.12 12.11
N MET A 115 -24.07 -2.98 11.08
CA MET A 115 -23.73 -2.49 9.75
C MET A 115 -24.14 -1.03 9.57
N ALA A 116 -23.34 -0.26 8.83
CA ALA A 116 -23.79 1.02 8.31
C ALA A 116 -24.87 0.80 7.25
N PRO A 117 -25.83 1.72 7.10
CA PRO A 117 -26.73 1.68 5.93
C PRO A 117 -25.87 1.80 4.66
N SER A 118 -26.02 0.85 3.75
CA SER A 118 -25.41 0.88 2.42
C SER A 118 -26.49 1.17 1.39
N HIS A 119 -26.13 1.86 0.34
CA HIS A 119 -26.99 2.13 -0.80
C HIS A 119 -26.40 1.40 -2.01
N PRO A 120 -26.82 0.11 -2.25
CA PRO A 120 -26.31 -0.68 -3.37
C PRO A 120 -26.54 0.04 -4.71
N SER A 121 -25.51 0.02 -5.58
CA SER A 121 -25.63 0.58 -6.93
C SER A 121 -26.49 -0.30 -7.83
N GLU A 122 -26.96 0.27 -8.95
CA GLU A 122 -27.63 -0.51 -10.01
C GLU A 122 -26.69 -1.58 -10.58
N ALA A 123 -25.40 -1.26 -10.71
CA ALA A 123 -24.36 -2.20 -11.17
C ALA A 123 -24.23 -3.41 -10.23
N TYR A 124 -24.23 -3.19 -8.93
CA TYR A 124 -24.26 -4.27 -7.94
C TYR A 124 -25.51 -5.13 -8.06
N CYS A 125 -26.69 -4.51 -8.17
CA CYS A 125 -27.96 -5.25 -8.33
C CYS A 125 -27.97 -6.11 -9.60
N ALA A 126 -27.43 -5.60 -10.71
CA ALA A 126 -27.28 -6.35 -11.96
C ALA A 126 -26.29 -7.51 -11.80
N ALA A 127 -25.13 -7.27 -11.16
CA ALA A 127 -24.14 -8.31 -10.87
C ALA A 127 -24.75 -9.42 -9.99
N LEU A 128 -25.48 -9.06 -8.93
CA LEU A 128 -26.16 -9.98 -8.02
C LEU A 128 -27.20 -10.85 -8.75
N ALA A 129 -28.01 -10.25 -9.61
CA ALA A 129 -29.04 -10.95 -10.39
C ALA A 129 -28.45 -11.95 -11.39
N SER A 130 -27.24 -11.72 -11.86
CA SER A 130 -26.54 -12.57 -12.84
C SER A 130 -25.72 -13.70 -12.21
N LEU A 131 -25.58 -13.76 -10.88
CA LEU A 131 -24.89 -14.86 -10.19
C LEU A 131 -25.63 -16.20 -10.40
N PRO A 132 -24.90 -17.33 -10.56
CA PRO A 132 -25.50 -18.65 -10.65
C PRO A 132 -26.30 -18.99 -9.36
N PRO A 133 -27.28 -19.92 -9.40
CA PRO A 133 -27.97 -20.32 -8.19
C PRO A 133 -27.00 -20.97 -7.20
N LEU A 134 -27.27 -20.78 -5.90
CA LEU A 134 -26.49 -21.43 -4.85
C LEU A 134 -26.85 -22.93 -4.85
N THR A 135 -25.86 -23.79 -5.06
CA THR A 135 -26.01 -25.24 -5.02
C THR A 135 -24.94 -25.89 -4.15
N GLU A 136 -25.15 -27.12 -3.71
CA GLU A 136 -24.14 -27.87 -2.98
C GLU A 136 -22.91 -28.22 -3.84
N ALA A 137 -23.08 -28.27 -5.16
CA ALA A 137 -22.02 -28.58 -6.11
C ALA A 137 -20.98 -27.43 -6.26
N LEU A 138 -21.31 -26.19 -5.87
CA LEU A 138 -20.33 -25.08 -5.92
C LEU A 138 -19.20 -25.35 -4.92
N PRO A 139 -17.92 -25.19 -5.30
CA PRO A 139 -16.82 -25.33 -4.35
C PRO A 139 -16.93 -24.26 -3.26
N LEU A 140 -16.57 -24.62 -2.03
CA LEU A 140 -16.43 -23.64 -0.96
C LEU A 140 -15.06 -22.95 -1.08
N PRO A 141 -15.01 -21.64 -0.91
CA PRO A 141 -13.74 -20.92 -0.83
C PRO A 141 -12.96 -21.31 0.44
N GLU A 142 -11.64 -21.29 0.35
CA GLU A 142 -10.74 -21.43 1.48
C GLU A 142 -10.93 -20.32 2.50
N LEU A 143 -10.94 -20.62 3.79
CA LEU A 143 -10.95 -19.63 4.86
C LEU A 143 -9.51 -19.35 5.33
N LEU A 144 -8.95 -18.20 4.94
CA LEU A 144 -7.58 -17.79 5.23
C LEU A 144 -7.51 -16.84 6.42
N VAL A 145 -6.82 -17.25 7.49
CA VAL A 145 -6.84 -16.60 8.80
C VAL A 145 -5.47 -15.99 9.14
N PRO A 146 -5.43 -14.75 9.69
CA PRO A 146 -4.18 -14.07 10.05
C PRO A 146 -3.58 -14.60 11.36
N CYS A 147 -2.28 -14.89 11.37
CA CYS A 147 -1.55 -15.29 12.56
C CYS A 147 -0.39 -14.34 12.86
N GLY A 148 -0.39 -13.74 14.05
CA GLY A 148 0.66 -12.84 14.54
C GLY A 148 1.59 -13.48 15.57
N SER A 149 1.27 -14.71 16.04
CA SER A 149 2.06 -15.51 16.98
C SER A 149 1.62 -16.97 16.91
N GLU A 150 2.43 -17.90 17.46
CA GLU A 150 2.07 -19.32 17.57
C GLU A 150 0.76 -19.53 18.35
N GLU A 151 0.52 -18.80 19.45
CA GLU A 151 -0.74 -18.87 20.19
C GLU A 151 -1.95 -18.55 19.29
N ILE A 152 -1.84 -17.50 18.49
CA ILE A 152 -2.91 -17.09 17.56
C ILE A 152 -3.08 -18.13 16.46
N MET A 153 -2.00 -18.75 15.99
CA MET A 153 -2.05 -19.82 15.00
C MET A 153 -2.81 -21.03 15.53
N HIS A 154 -2.53 -21.48 16.75
CA HIS A 154 -3.30 -22.56 17.37
C HIS A 154 -4.80 -22.24 17.47
N VAL A 155 -5.14 -21.00 17.88
CA VAL A 155 -6.53 -20.55 17.92
C VAL A 155 -7.18 -20.57 16.54
N ALA A 156 -6.48 -20.11 15.49
CA ALA A 156 -6.98 -20.07 14.12
C ALA A 156 -7.31 -21.49 13.61
N VAL A 157 -6.37 -22.42 13.75
CA VAL A 157 -6.54 -23.82 13.35
C VAL A 157 -7.71 -24.49 14.09
N GLN A 158 -7.78 -24.32 15.41
CA GLN A 158 -8.87 -24.88 16.24
C GLN A 158 -10.23 -24.24 15.94
N SER A 159 -10.27 -23.05 15.33
CA SER A 159 -11.50 -22.35 14.97
C SER A 159 -11.97 -22.65 13.55
N GLY A 160 -11.28 -23.53 12.80
CA GLY A 160 -11.69 -24.00 11.47
C GLY A 160 -11.08 -23.24 10.30
N ALA A 161 -9.85 -22.74 10.43
CA ALA A 161 -9.09 -22.20 9.31
C ALA A 161 -8.70 -23.32 8.33
N ASP A 162 -8.87 -23.10 7.02
CA ASP A 162 -8.34 -23.97 5.96
C ASP A 162 -6.88 -23.62 5.63
N ALA A 163 -6.53 -22.35 5.84
CA ALA A 163 -5.15 -21.85 5.70
C ALA A 163 -4.86 -20.73 6.70
N VAL A 164 -3.60 -20.56 7.03
CA VAL A 164 -3.12 -19.44 7.86
C VAL A 164 -2.10 -18.60 7.10
N TYR A 165 -2.13 -17.27 7.29
CA TYR A 165 -1.05 -16.42 6.79
C TYR A 165 -0.35 -15.66 7.91
N LEU A 166 0.96 -15.59 7.81
CA LEU A 166 1.81 -15.05 8.86
C LEU A 166 3.00 -14.28 8.28
N GLY A 167 3.74 -13.61 9.12
CA GLY A 167 4.97 -12.93 8.77
C GLY A 167 6.14 -13.56 9.49
N GLY A 168 7.21 -13.81 8.76
CA GLY A 168 8.49 -14.18 9.34
C GLY A 168 9.27 -12.94 9.81
N ARG A 169 10.54 -13.14 10.11
CA ARG A 169 11.44 -12.10 10.64
C ARG A 169 11.72 -10.92 9.70
N MET A 170 11.43 -11.04 8.39
CA MET A 170 11.82 -10.09 7.36
C MET A 170 10.66 -9.64 6.48
N HIS A 171 10.76 -8.44 5.94
CA HIS A 171 10.07 -7.90 4.77
C HIS A 171 8.56 -8.17 4.67
N ASN A 172 7.82 -7.98 5.77
CA ASN A 172 6.36 -8.12 5.76
C ASN A 172 5.64 -6.81 6.11
N ALA A 173 4.41 -6.62 5.62
CA ALA A 173 3.62 -5.40 5.80
C ALA A 173 3.19 -5.13 7.26
N ARG A 174 3.57 -5.97 8.22
CA ARG A 174 3.31 -5.83 9.66
C ARG A 174 4.60 -6.10 10.47
N MET A 175 5.67 -5.38 10.15
CA MET A 175 6.99 -5.49 10.81
C MET A 175 6.91 -5.35 12.34
N ASN A 176 5.91 -4.63 12.87
CA ASN A 176 5.70 -4.42 14.30
C ASN A 176 4.88 -5.55 14.98
N ALA A 177 4.47 -6.61 14.28
CA ALA A 177 3.92 -7.82 14.90
C ALA A 177 5.04 -8.64 15.56
N HIS A 178 4.70 -9.61 16.41
CA HIS A 178 5.71 -10.50 17.01
C HIS A 178 6.47 -11.29 15.95
N ASN A 179 5.79 -11.66 14.86
CA ASN A 179 6.33 -12.46 13.77
C ASN A 179 6.98 -13.76 14.24
N PHE A 180 7.28 -14.65 13.34
CA PHE A 180 7.82 -15.99 13.65
C PHE A 180 9.31 -16.00 13.38
N ASP A 181 10.09 -16.51 14.33
CA ASP A 181 11.49 -16.87 14.08
C ASP A 181 11.59 -18.19 13.31
N ASP A 182 12.80 -18.59 12.96
CA ASP A 182 13.04 -19.73 12.08
C ASP A 182 12.59 -21.06 12.71
N GLU A 183 12.72 -21.23 14.05
CA GLU A 183 12.26 -22.43 14.77
C GLU A 183 10.74 -22.45 14.93
N ALA A 184 10.13 -21.31 15.27
CA ALA A 184 8.67 -21.17 15.34
C ALA A 184 8.04 -21.43 13.96
N MET A 185 8.70 -21.02 12.86
CA MET A 185 8.24 -21.28 11.51
C MET A 185 8.14 -22.79 11.23
N ARG A 186 9.19 -23.56 11.52
CA ARG A 186 9.20 -25.02 11.32
C ARG A 186 8.09 -25.71 12.13
N ARG A 187 7.99 -25.38 13.44
CA ARG A 187 6.92 -25.93 14.30
C ARG A 187 5.52 -25.56 13.80
N THR A 188 5.35 -24.35 13.31
CA THR A 188 4.05 -23.88 12.79
C THR A 188 3.63 -24.64 11.54
N VAL A 189 4.56 -24.83 10.59
CA VAL A 189 4.28 -25.60 9.36
C VAL A 189 3.92 -27.05 9.71
N GLU A 190 4.73 -27.71 10.55
CA GLU A 190 4.47 -29.08 11.00
C GLU A 190 3.09 -29.20 11.68
N TYR A 191 2.79 -28.34 12.64
CA TYR A 191 1.52 -28.37 13.36
C TYR A 191 0.30 -28.15 12.44
N CYS A 192 0.40 -27.21 11.49
CA CYS A 192 -0.66 -26.91 10.54
C CYS A 192 -0.86 -28.08 9.58
N HIS A 193 0.20 -28.61 8.99
CA HIS A 193 0.15 -29.71 8.03
C HIS A 193 -0.42 -31.00 8.63
N GLU A 194 -0.05 -31.34 9.88
CA GLU A 194 -0.66 -32.46 10.60
C GLU A 194 -2.20 -32.38 10.71
N ARG A 195 -2.76 -31.14 10.53
CA ARG A 195 -4.21 -30.87 10.64
C ARG A 195 -4.83 -30.48 9.32
N GLY A 196 -4.11 -30.66 8.19
CA GLY A 196 -4.59 -30.33 6.86
C GLY A 196 -4.75 -28.82 6.60
N VAL A 197 -4.07 -27.96 7.37
CA VAL A 197 -4.10 -26.50 7.23
C VAL A 197 -2.87 -26.00 6.49
N ARG A 198 -3.04 -25.21 5.45
CA ARG A 198 -1.94 -24.62 4.66
C ARG A 198 -1.33 -23.39 5.34
N VAL A 199 -0.05 -23.14 5.05
CA VAL A 199 0.72 -22.04 5.64
C VAL A 199 1.26 -21.12 4.55
N TYR A 200 0.84 -19.84 4.55
CA TYR A 200 1.33 -18.83 3.62
C TYR A 200 2.16 -17.78 4.35
N VAL A 201 3.33 -17.45 3.81
CA VAL A 201 4.22 -16.46 4.44
C VAL A 201 4.29 -15.19 3.62
N THR A 202 4.15 -14.04 4.30
CA THR A 202 4.19 -12.74 3.67
C THR A 202 5.63 -12.21 3.52
N LEU A 203 6.05 -11.96 2.27
CA LEU A 203 7.23 -11.19 1.87
C LEU A 203 6.74 -10.01 1.01
N ASN A 204 5.81 -9.22 1.54
CA ASN A 204 4.97 -8.31 0.79
C ASN A 204 5.27 -6.84 1.06
N THR A 205 6.54 -6.49 1.09
CA THR A 205 7.03 -5.10 1.10
C THR A 205 7.91 -4.84 -0.12
N LEU A 206 8.00 -3.58 -0.54
CA LEU A 206 8.97 -3.17 -1.56
C LEU A 206 10.40 -3.32 -1.02
N LEU A 207 11.33 -3.75 -1.86
CA LEU A 207 12.73 -4.03 -1.53
C LEU A 207 13.67 -3.07 -2.25
N TYR A 208 14.83 -2.85 -1.65
CA TYR A 208 15.97 -2.22 -2.30
C TYR A 208 16.92 -3.30 -2.85
N ASP A 209 17.78 -2.96 -3.82
CA ASP A 209 18.73 -3.91 -4.41
C ASP A 209 19.52 -4.72 -3.38
N ARG A 210 19.97 -4.04 -2.31
CA ARG A 210 20.78 -4.69 -1.24
C ARG A 210 20.00 -5.69 -0.38
N GLU A 211 18.68 -5.70 -0.48
CA GLU A 211 17.79 -6.56 0.30
C GLU A 211 17.33 -7.79 -0.50
N LEU A 212 17.49 -7.78 -1.83
CA LEU A 212 16.99 -8.83 -2.71
C LEU A 212 17.61 -10.20 -2.40
N GLU A 213 18.94 -10.27 -2.30
CA GLU A 213 19.64 -11.53 -2.08
C GLU A 213 19.29 -12.16 -0.72
N GLU A 214 19.28 -11.36 0.34
CA GLU A 214 18.94 -11.85 1.68
C GLU A 214 17.48 -12.30 1.75
N THR A 215 16.57 -11.59 1.09
CA THR A 215 15.15 -11.94 1.03
C THR A 215 14.94 -13.22 0.24
N ALA A 216 15.62 -13.40 -0.88
CA ALA A 216 15.52 -14.62 -1.68
C ALA A 216 16.11 -15.85 -0.96
N ARG A 217 17.21 -15.69 -0.22
CA ARG A 217 17.73 -16.76 0.67
C ARG A 217 16.73 -17.13 1.77
N TYR A 218 16.03 -16.12 2.31
CA TYR A 218 14.98 -16.38 3.29
C TYR A 218 13.78 -17.10 2.65
N ALA A 219 13.41 -16.76 1.43
CA ALA A 219 12.37 -17.47 0.68
C ALA A 219 12.74 -18.93 0.43
N ALA A 220 14.01 -19.23 0.10
CA ALA A 220 14.51 -20.59 -0.02
C ALA A 220 14.40 -21.37 1.30
N PHE A 221 14.78 -20.75 2.43
CA PHE A 221 14.58 -21.33 3.75
C PHE A 221 13.10 -21.63 4.06
N LEU A 222 12.17 -20.74 3.68
CA LEU A 222 10.73 -20.97 3.84
C LEU A 222 10.24 -22.17 3.00
N GLN A 223 10.78 -22.32 1.78
CA GLN A 223 10.52 -23.48 0.94
C GLN A 223 11.03 -24.77 1.60
N GLU A 224 12.24 -24.76 2.19
CA GLU A 224 12.79 -25.90 2.94
C GLU A 224 11.95 -26.24 4.18
N CYS A 225 11.33 -25.25 4.83
CA CYS A 225 10.40 -25.47 5.94
C CYS A 225 9.08 -26.12 5.51
N GLY A 226 8.78 -26.17 4.20
CA GLY A 226 7.51 -26.69 3.69
C GLY A 226 6.39 -25.66 3.61
N VAL A 227 6.69 -24.35 3.64
CA VAL A 227 5.69 -23.29 3.41
C VAL A 227 5.00 -23.52 2.08
N ASP A 228 3.66 -23.44 2.04
CA ASP A 228 2.88 -23.75 0.84
C ASP A 228 2.97 -22.66 -0.22
N ALA A 229 2.89 -21.38 0.18
CA ALA A 229 3.03 -20.27 -0.75
C ALA A 229 3.64 -19.02 -0.11
N LEU A 230 4.23 -18.15 -0.94
CA LEU A 230 4.71 -16.83 -0.56
C LEU A 230 3.77 -15.74 -1.07
N ILE A 231 3.29 -14.87 -0.17
CA ILE A 231 2.50 -13.68 -0.53
C ILE A 231 3.50 -12.54 -0.77
N VAL A 232 3.69 -12.16 -2.02
CA VAL A 232 4.74 -11.23 -2.47
C VAL A 232 4.16 -9.94 -3.04
N ALA A 233 4.93 -8.84 -3.00
CA ALA A 233 4.50 -7.55 -3.53
C ALA A 233 5.58 -6.83 -4.35
N ASP A 234 6.86 -7.13 -4.13
CA ASP A 234 7.95 -6.51 -4.88
C ASP A 234 8.13 -7.19 -6.22
N PRO A 235 7.97 -6.48 -7.36
CA PRO A 235 8.07 -7.10 -8.68
C PRO A 235 9.48 -7.63 -9.00
N GLY A 236 10.53 -6.97 -8.47
CA GLY A 236 11.91 -7.44 -8.64
C GLY A 236 12.17 -8.74 -7.87
N LEU A 237 11.62 -8.87 -6.65
CA LEU A 237 11.65 -10.13 -5.92
C LEU A 237 10.89 -11.23 -6.67
N CYS A 238 9.70 -10.92 -7.21
CA CYS A 238 8.94 -11.90 -8.01
C CYS A 238 9.76 -12.40 -9.20
N ARG A 239 10.48 -11.50 -9.90
CA ARG A 239 11.37 -11.88 -11.01
C ARG A 239 12.46 -12.85 -10.56
N LEU A 240 13.08 -12.59 -9.41
CA LEU A 240 14.14 -13.44 -8.86
C LEU A 240 13.60 -14.80 -8.40
N LEU A 241 12.49 -14.82 -7.65
CA LEU A 241 11.91 -16.06 -7.10
C LEU A 241 11.32 -16.97 -8.17
N HIS A 242 10.69 -16.42 -9.20
CA HIS A 242 10.11 -17.19 -10.32
C HIS A 242 11.16 -18.12 -10.97
N GLU A 243 12.39 -17.66 -11.07
CA GLU A 243 13.49 -18.47 -11.62
C GLU A 243 14.20 -19.30 -10.56
N ALA A 244 14.50 -18.71 -9.39
CA ALA A 244 15.32 -19.36 -8.38
C ALA A 244 14.57 -20.47 -7.60
N LEU A 245 13.26 -20.33 -7.45
CA LEU A 245 12.39 -21.23 -6.69
C LEU A 245 11.16 -21.61 -7.55
N PRO A 246 11.37 -22.34 -8.67
CA PRO A 246 10.29 -22.59 -9.64
C PRO A 246 9.14 -23.43 -9.08
N ASP A 247 9.36 -24.16 -7.99
CA ASP A 247 8.37 -25.02 -7.34
C ASP A 247 7.65 -24.32 -6.17
N MET A 248 7.97 -23.03 -5.89
CA MET A 248 7.34 -22.24 -4.85
C MET A 248 6.13 -21.50 -5.41
N GLU A 249 4.94 -21.74 -4.84
CA GLU A 249 3.75 -20.98 -5.20
C GLU A 249 3.87 -19.50 -4.81
N LEU A 250 3.54 -18.60 -5.74
CA LEU A 250 3.54 -17.17 -5.51
C LEU A 250 2.11 -16.63 -5.54
N HIS A 251 1.71 -15.94 -4.46
CA HIS A 251 0.44 -15.21 -4.38
C HIS A 251 0.72 -13.71 -4.49
N ALA A 252 0.08 -13.04 -5.45
CA ALA A 252 0.21 -11.61 -5.61
C ALA A 252 -0.53 -10.88 -4.47
N SER A 253 0.22 -10.15 -3.65
CA SER A 253 -0.34 -9.38 -2.54
C SER A 253 -1.25 -8.25 -3.03
N THR A 254 -2.25 -7.86 -2.23
CA THR A 254 -3.02 -6.62 -2.44
C THR A 254 -2.14 -5.35 -2.53
N GLN A 255 -0.89 -5.41 -2.06
CA GLN A 255 0.10 -4.34 -2.21
C GLN A 255 0.59 -4.19 -3.67
N MET A 256 0.36 -5.17 -4.56
CA MET A 256 0.61 -5.03 -6.00
C MET A 256 -0.45 -4.21 -6.73
N ALA A 257 -1.48 -3.74 -6.03
CA ALA A 257 -2.46 -2.80 -6.53
C ALA A 257 -3.27 -3.31 -7.74
N VAL A 258 -3.66 -4.60 -7.77
CA VAL A 258 -4.45 -5.21 -8.84
C VAL A 258 -5.92 -4.79 -8.72
N HIS A 259 -6.46 -4.12 -9.73
CA HIS A 259 -7.82 -3.56 -9.72
C HIS A 259 -8.68 -4.03 -10.88
N GLU A 260 -8.09 -4.61 -11.90
CA GLU A 260 -8.73 -5.04 -13.13
C GLU A 260 -8.33 -6.46 -13.52
N THR A 261 -9.21 -7.13 -14.24
CA THR A 261 -9.05 -8.51 -14.71
C THR A 261 -7.80 -8.67 -15.57
N GLY A 262 -7.46 -7.67 -16.40
CA GLY A 262 -6.27 -7.71 -17.25
C GLY A 262 -4.97 -7.85 -16.46
N ALA A 263 -4.84 -7.14 -15.32
CA ALA A 263 -3.69 -7.29 -14.44
C ALA A 263 -3.62 -8.67 -13.78
N ALA A 264 -4.76 -9.17 -13.28
CA ALA A 264 -4.82 -10.49 -12.67
C ALA A 264 -4.43 -11.60 -13.66
N ARG A 265 -4.93 -11.51 -14.92
CA ARG A 265 -4.58 -12.44 -15.99
C ARG A 265 -3.07 -12.41 -16.30
N LEU A 266 -2.49 -11.22 -16.49
CA LEU A 266 -1.07 -11.07 -16.77
C LEU A 266 -0.18 -11.66 -15.66
N LEU A 267 -0.58 -11.52 -14.40
CA LEU A 267 0.11 -12.14 -13.27
C LEU A 267 -0.03 -13.67 -13.29
N GLY A 268 -1.21 -14.19 -13.64
CA GLY A 268 -1.42 -15.63 -13.82
C GLY A 268 -0.56 -16.20 -14.96
N GLU A 269 -0.52 -15.54 -16.13
CA GLU A 269 0.34 -15.88 -17.24
C GLU A 269 1.84 -15.79 -16.90
N TYR A 270 2.21 -14.89 -16.00
CA TYR A 270 3.58 -14.80 -15.47
C TYR A 270 3.94 -15.96 -14.54
N GLY A 271 2.97 -16.64 -13.91
CA GLY A 271 3.21 -17.77 -13.00
C GLY A 271 2.73 -17.59 -11.57
N PHE A 272 1.94 -16.56 -11.28
CA PHE A 272 1.25 -16.49 -9.99
C PHE A 272 0.08 -17.47 -9.96
N SER A 273 -0.03 -18.25 -8.88
CA SER A 273 -1.17 -19.18 -8.68
C SER A 273 -2.41 -18.46 -8.13
N ARG A 274 -2.22 -17.33 -7.43
CA ARG A 274 -3.30 -16.58 -6.78
C ARG A 274 -3.05 -15.07 -6.81
N VAL A 275 -4.12 -14.29 -6.95
CA VAL A 275 -4.12 -12.83 -6.85
C VAL A 275 -5.03 -12.38 -5.71
N VAL A 276 -4.51 -11.49 -4.85
CA VAL A 276 -5.29 -10.77 -3.84
C VAL A 276 -5.57 -9.37 -4.38
N PRO A 277 -6.73 -9.10 -4.97
CA PRO A 277 -7.03 -7.82 -5.57
C PRO A 277 -7.15 -6.69 -4.54
N ALA A 278 -7.30 -5.48 -5.03
CA ALA A 278 -7.57 -4.31 -4.23
C ALA A 278 -8.88 -4.46 -3.46
N ARG A 279 -8.96 -3.85 -2.27
CA ARG A 279 -10.11 -3.99 -1.34
C ARG A 279 -11.30 -3.13 -1.71
N GLU A 280 -11.12 -2.23 -2.64
CA GLU A 280 -12.10 -1.27 -3.11
C GLU A 280 -12.91 -1.74 -4.33
N LEU A 281 -12.79 -3.02 -4.69
CA LEU A 281 -13.54 -3.63 -5.79
C LEU A 281 -14.97 -3.96 -5.40
N SER A 282 -15.89 -3.79 -6.36
CA SER A 282 -17.29 -4.21 -6.25
C SER A 282 -17.47 -5.71 -6.52
N LEU A 283 -18.65 -6.25 -6.16
CA LEU A 283 -19.05 -7.63 -6.52
C LEU A 283 -18.90 -7.86 -8.03
N GLY A 284 -19.29 -6.89 -8.86
CA GLY A 284 -19.20 -7.00 -10.32
C GLY A 284 -17.78 -7.14 -10.81
N ASP A 285 -16.85 -6.30 -10.29
CA ASP A 285 -15.43 -6.37 -10.63
C ASP A 285 -14.81 -7.72 -10.18
N ILE A 286 -15.08 -8.12 -8.93
CA ILE A 286 -14.57 -9.38 -8.36
C ILE A 286 -15.06 -10.58 -9.18
N ARG A 287 -16.35 -10.63 -9.50
CA ARG A 287 -16.93 -11.70 -10.31
C ARG A 287 -16.29 -11.78 -11.70
N THR A 288 -16.16 -10.64 -12.38
CA THR A 288 -15.53 -10.57 -13.70
C THR A 288 -14.08 -11.09 -13.65
N MET A 289 -13.38 -10.75 -12.56
CA MET A 289 -12.02 -11.23 -12.34
C MET A 289 -11.98 -12.75 -12.11
N CYS A 290 -12.88 -13.32 -11.29
CA CYS A 290 -12.99 -14.78 -11.08
C CYS A 290 -13.28 -15.52 -12.39
N GLU A 291 -14.18 -14.99 -13.23
CA GLU A 291 -14.60 -15.65 -14.47
C GLU A 291 -13.55 -15.56 -15.59
N ARG A 292 -12.72 -14.50 -15.62
CA ARG A 292 -11.94 -14.18 -16.85
C ARG A 292 -10.43 -14.05 -16.62
N SER A 293 -9.93 -14.09 -15.39
CA SER A 293 -8.49 -13.94 -15.14
C SER A 293 -7.69 -15.23 -15.34
N GLY A 294 -8.32 -16.39 -15.17
CA GLY A 294 -7.65 -17.70 -15.22
C GLY A 294 -6.74 -17.99 -14.03
N VAL A 295 -6.77 -17.16 -12.96
CA VAL A 295 -5.97 -17.32 -11.75
C VAL A 295 -6.89 -17.33 -10.53
N GLU A 296 -6.49 -17.98 -9.42
CA GLU A 296 -7.25 -17.96 -8.18
C GLU A 296 -7.39 -16.54 -7.61
N ILE A 297 -8.61 -16.18 -7.18
CA ILE A 297 -8.92 -14.87 -6.61
C ILE A 297 -9.20 -15.00 -5.12
N GLU A 298 -8.44 -14.23 -4.31
CA GLU A 298 -8.55 -14.17 -2.85
C GLU A 298 -9.05 -12.79 -2.40
N VAL A 299 -10.18 -12.74 -1.69
CA VAL A 299 -10.85 -11.49 -1.32
C VAL A 299 -10.83 -11.27 0.19
N PHE A 300 -10.51 -10.05 0.65
CA PHE A 300 -10.72 -9.67 2.04
C PHE A 300 -12.20 -9.57 2.35
N VAL A 301 -12.63 -10.27 3.42
CA VAL A 301 -14.05 -10.32 3.84
C VAL A 301 -14.30 -9.69 5.21
N HIS A 302 -13.26 -9.48 6.01
CA HIS A 302 -13.42 -8.94 7.36
C HIS A 302 -12.19 -8.14 7.82
N GLY A 303 -12.41 -7.04 8.54
CA GLY A 303 -11.39 -6.26 9.26
C GLY A 303 -11.07 -4.91 8.63
N ALA A 304 -9.89 -4.37 8.93
CA ALA A 304 -9.56 -2.99 8.62
C ALA A 304 -9.47 -2.68 7.12
N LEU A 305 -10.15 -1.60 6.69
CA LEU A 305 -10.00 -1.01 5.35
C LEU A 305 -8.98 0.12 5.32
N CYS A 306 -8.32 0.28 4.18
CA CYS A 306 -7.58 1.49 3.81
C CYS A 306 -8.50 2.40 2.97
N VAL A 307 -8.43 3.72 3.21
CA VAL A 307 -9.15 4.71 2.40
C VAL A 307 -8.44 5.01 1.08
N CYS A 308 -7.11 4.91 1.11
CA CYS A 308 -6.31 5.02 -0.10
C CYS A 308 -6.37 3.71 -0.87
N ARG A 309 -6.39 3.81 -2.18
CA ARG A 309 -6.25 2.67 -3.07
C ARG A 309 -5.13 1.74 -2.62
N SER A 310 -5.42 0.45 -2.56
CA SER A 310 -4.54 -0.59 -2.02
C SER A 310 -3.16 -0.54 -2.67
N GLY A 311 -2.08 -0.59 -1.86
CA GLY A 311 -0.70 -0.56 -2.34
C GLY A 311 -0.17 0.81 -2.81
N GLN A 312 -0.99 1.87 -2.89
CA GLN A 312 -0.64 3.15 -3.51
C GLN A 312 -0.44 4.32 -2.53
N CYS A 313 -0.48 4.06 -1.22
CA CYS A 313 -0.39 5.11 -0.21
C CYS A 313 1.06 5.55 0.07
N LEU A 314 1.37 6.81 -0.21
CA LEU A 314 2.65 7.44 0.09
C LEU A 314 2.61 8.40 1.30
N PHE A 315 1.45 8.59 1.93
CA PHE A 315 1.28 9.62 2.96
C PHE A 315 2.21 9.42 4.16
N SER A 316 2.21 8.21 4.72
CA SER A 316 3.03 7.88 5.89
C SER A 316 4.53 8.01 5.61
N SER A 317 4.96 7.68 4.41
CA SER A 317 6.33 7.74 3.96
C SER A 317 6.78 9.18 3.71
N LEU A 318 6.08 9.90 2.82
CA LEU A 318 6.52 11.22 2.37
C LEU A 318 6.38 12.31 3.43
N VAL A 319 5.41 12.19 4.34
CA VAL A 319 5.20 13.13 5.44
C VAL A 319 5.95 12.72 6.71
N GLY A 320 5.95 11.42 7.03
CA GLY A 320 6.48 10.91 8.30
C GLY A 320 7.75 10.06 8.21
N GLY A 321 8.28 9.78 7.02
CA GLY A 321 9.46 8.93 6.82
C GLY A 321 9.24 7.45 7.17
N ARG A 322 7.98 6.99 7.27
CA ARG A 322 7.59 5.63 7.62
C ARG A 322 6.78 5.02 6.47
N SER A 323 7.42 4.23 5.62
CA SER A 323 6.77 3.70 4.44
C SER A 323 5.70 2.65 4.79
N GLY A 324 4.46 2.89 4.33
CA GLY A 324 3.39 1.91 4.37
C GLY A 324 3.68 0.70 3.49
N ASN A 325 4.31 0.93 2.34
CA ASN A 325 4.71 -0.09 1.37
C ASN A 325 5.90 -0.94 1.86
N ARG A 326 6.52 -0.52 2.97
CA ARG A 326 7.60 -1.25 3.66
C ARG A 326 7.22 -1.68 5.09
N GLY A 327 5.91 -1.78 5.37
CA GLY A 327 5.39 -2.31 6.62
C GLY A 327 5.38 -1.37 7.83
N GLU A 328 5.70 -0.07 7.65
CA GLU A 328 5.85 0.90 8.74
C GLU A 328 4.73 1.95 8.81
N CYS A 329 3.57 1.68 8.21
CA CYS A 329 2.46 2.63 8.14
C CYS A 329 2.10 3.24 9.50
N ALA A 330 2.11 4.58 9.60
CA ALA A 330 1.71 5.32 10.80
C ALA A 330 0.19 5.59 10.89
N GLN A 331 -0.59 5.09 9.93
CA GLN A 331 -2.05 5.27 9.84
C GLN A 331 -2.50 6.75 9.83
N PRO A 332 -1.95 7.64 8.97
CA PRO A 332 -2.35 9.04 8.93
C PRO A 332 -3.84 9.21 8.60
N CYS A 333 -4.44 8.28 7.86
CA CYS A 333 -5.88 8.27 7.56
C CYS A 333 -6.77 8.13 8.82
N ARG A 334 -6.23 7.75 9.97
CA ARG A 334 -6.96 7.65 11.25
C ARG A 334 -6.83 8.90 12.12
N LEU A 335 -6.13 9.92 11.64
CA LEU A 335 -5.96 11.20 12.32
C LEU A 335 -7.07 12.17 11.94
N PRO A 336 -7.39 13.16 12.79
CA PRO A 336 -8.38 14.19 12.47
C PRO A 336 -7.82 15.22 11.49
N TYR A 337 -8.66 15.61 10.51
CA TYR A 337 -8.45 16.70 9.56
C TYR A 337 -9.71 17.56 9.51
N ASN A 338 -9.56 18.88 9.38
CA ASN A 338 -10.67 19.83 9.34
C ASN A 338 -11.66 19.69 10.53
N GLY A 339 -11.16 19.22 11.68
CA GLY A 339 -11.99 18.98 12.87
C GLY A 339 -12.78 17.66 12.87
N GLY A 340 -12.67 16.82 11.84
CA GLY A 340 -13.34 15.51 11.69
C GLY A 340 -12.38 14.40 11.31
N TYR A 341 -12.92 13.27 10.83
CA TYR A 341 -12.15 12.10 10.42
C TYR A 341 -12.53 11.66 8.98
N PRO A 342 -12.38 12.52 7.98
CA PRO A 342 -12.86 12.29 6.61
C PRO A 342 -12.13 11.15 5.87
N LEU A 343 -11.05 10.60 6.45
CA LEU A 343 -10.27 9.52 5.87
C LEU A 343 -10.35 8.22 6.68
N SER A 344 -11.13 8.19 7.77
CA SER A 344 -11.19 7.02 8.65
C SER A 344 -12.38 6.14 8.33
N LEU A 345 -12.17 5.07 7.56
CA LEU A 345 -13.21 4.10 7.23
C LEU A 345 -13.55 3.19 8.43
N ARG A 346 -14.79 2.72 8.48
CA ARG A 346 -15.21 1.57 9.29
C ARG A 346 -14.46 0.32 8.88
N ASP A 347 -14.56 -0.74 9.68
CA ASP A 347 -14.01 -2.04 9.30
C ASP A 347 -14.95 -2.74 8.30
N LEU A 348 -14.38 -3.51 7.37
CA LEU A 348 -15.13 -4.34 6.43
C LEU A 348 -15.81 -5.49 7.15
N CYS A 349 -17.02 -5.85 6.76
CA CYS A 349 -17.66 -7.12 7.10
C CYS A 349 -18.58 -7.59 5.96
N LEU A 350 -18.21 -8.67 5.31
CA LEU A 350 -19.00 -9.32 4.27
C LEU A 350 -19.71 -10.59 4.76
N GLY A 351 -19.89 -10.74 6.09
CA GLY A 351 -20.65 -11.86 6.66
C GLY A 351 -22.10 -11.92 6.16
N GLY A 352 -22.71 -10.78 5.84
CA GLY A 352 -24.03 -10.67 5.23
C GLY A 352 -24.12 -11.06 3.74
N HIS A 353 -22.96 -11.33 3.08
CA HIS A 353 -22.83 -11.57 1.65
C HIS A 353 -22.20 -12.93 1.30
N MET A 354 -22.16 -13.88 2.26
CA MET A 354 -21.46 -15.17 2.09
C MET A 354 -21.99 -15.99 0.91
N THR A 355 -23.30 -16.01 0.71
CA THR A 355 -23.92 -16.74 -0.42
C THR A 355 -23.54 -16.15 -1.77
N GLU A 356 -23.32 -14.83 -1.84
CA GLU A 356 -22.88 -14.13 -3.05
C GLU A 356 -21.41 -14.44 -3.35
N LEU A 357 -20.56 -14.43 -2.31
CA LEU A 357 -19.14 -14.72 -2.43
C LEU A 357 -18.89 -16.16 -2.94
N ILE A 358 -19.66 -17.15 -2.44
CA ILE A 358 -19.60 -18.53 -2.91
C ILE A 358 -20.04 -18.62 -4.39
N ARG A 359 -21.13 -17.93 -4.73
CA ARG A 359 -21.71 -17.94 -6.10
C ARG A 359 -20.82 -17.22 -7.11
N ALA A 360 -20.03 -16.24 -6.66
CA ALA A 360 -19.10 -15.50 -7.50
C ALA A 360 -17.84 -16.30 -7.88
N GLY A 361 -17.62 -17.48 -7.27
CA GLY A 361 -16.49 -18.35 -7.60
C GLY A 361 -15.16 -17.91 -6.99
N ILE A 362 -15.20 -17.16 -5.88
CA ILE A 362 -13.99 -16.73 -5.15
C ILE A 362 -13.27 -17.96 -4.59
N SER A 363 -11.94 -18.01 -4.76
CA SER A 363 -11.14 -19.17 -4.33
C SER A 363 -10.76 -19.12 -2.84
N SER A 364 -10.59 -17.93 -2.25
CA SER A 364 -10.17 -17.77 -0.85
C SER A 364 -10.77 -16.52 -0.21
N LEU A 365 -11.26 -16.67 1.03
CA LEU A 365 -11.81 -15.61 1.88
C LEU A 365 -10.79 -15.24 2.96
N LYS A 366 -10.25 -14.01 2.90
CA LYS A 366 -9.19 -13.55 3.78
C LYS A 366 -9.70 -12.65 4.90
N ILE A 367 -9.37 -13.02 6.14
CA ILE A 367 -9.61 -12.18 7.32
C ILE A 367 -8.39 -11.29 7.56
N GLU A 368 -8.57 -9.98 7.76
CA GLU A 368 -7.50 -9.05 8.17
C GLU A 368 -7.36 -9.03 9.69
N GLY A 369 -6.12 -9.13 10.21
CA GLY A 369 -5.98 -9.01 11.65
C GLY A 369 -4.74 -9.59 12.31
N ARG A 370 -3.54 -9.64 11.69
CA ARG A 370 -2.31 -10.21 12.31
C ARG A 370 -1.94 -9.61 13.67
N MET A 371 -2.39 -8.38 13.99
CA MET A 371 -2.15 -7.72 15.27
C MET A 371 -3.36 -7.80 16.23
N LYS A 372 -4.30 -8.68 15.98
CA LYS A 372 -5.51 -8.84 16.80
C LYS A 372 -5.32 -9.88 17.90
N SER A 373 -6.26 -9.87 18.88
CA SER A 373 -6.21 -10.79 20.02
C SER A 373 -6.70 -12.20 19.66
N PRO A 374 -6.31 -13.23 20.43
CA PRO A 374 -6.85 -14.59 20.26
C PRO A 374 -8.39 -14.64 20.28
N THR A 375 -9.04 -13.85 21.15
CA THR A 375 -10.50 -13.73 21.18
C THR A 375 -11.09 -13.28 19.85
N TYR A 376 -10.50 -12.24 19.21
CA TYR A 376 -10.95 -11.77 17.90
C TYR A 376 -10.81 -12.87 16.85
N ILE A 377 -9.66 -13.54 16.79
CA ILE A 377 -9.42 -14.59 15.82
C ILE A 377 -10.40 -15.74 16.00
N ARG A 378 -10.61 -16.21 17.25
CA ARG A 378 -11.58 -17.24 17.56
C ARG A 378 -12.97 -16.87 17.07
N THR A 379 -13.50 -15.72 17.51
CA THR A 379 -14.86 -15.28 17.20
C THR A 379 -15.06 -15.15 15.69
N VAL A 380 -14.19 -14.39 15.02
CA VAL A 380 -14.34 -14.12 13.59
C VAL A 380 -14.21 -15.42 12.78
N THR A 381 -13.18 -16.23 13.04
CA THR A 381 -12.96 -17.47 12.29
C THR A 381 -14.10 -18.47 12.48
N SER A 382 -14.56 -18.71 13.72
CA SER A 382 -15.65 -19.66 13.99
C SER A 382 -16.98 -19.24 13.34
N ILE A 383 -17.27 -17.93 13.29
CA ILE A 383 -18.47 -17.44 12.62
C ILE A 383 -18.36 -17.66 11.11
N TYR A 384 -17.26 -17.17 10.46
CA TYR A 384 -17.09 -17.34 9.02
C TYR A 384 -17.03 -18.83 8.61
N ARG A 385 -16.40 -19.71 9.40
CA ARG A 385 -16.40 -21.16 9.16
C ARG A 385 -17.84 -21.71 9.14
N ARG A 386 -18.63 -21.38 10.14
CA ARG A 386 -20.04 -21.82 10.20
C ARG A 386 -20.87 -21.29 9.02
N LEU A 387 -20.67 -20.02 8.62
CA LEU A 387 -21.37 -19.44 7.46
C LEU A 387 -21.02 -20.19 6.17
N LEU A 388 -19.75 -20.57 6.01
CA LEU A 388 -19.28 -21.37 4.87
C LEU A 388 -19.89 -22.77 4.88
N ASP A 389 -19.81 -23.49 6.01
CA ASP A 389 -20.30 -24.85 6.13
C ASP A 389 -21.83 -24.95 5.90
N GLU A 390 -22.57 -23.96 6.44
CA GLU A 390 -24.02 -23.87 6.31
C GLU A 390 -24.46 -23.12 5.03
N ARG A 391 -23.51 -22.61 4.21
CA ARG A 391 -23.76 -21.88 2.96
C ARG A 391 -24.82 -20.78 3.09
N ARG A 392 -24.72 -19.97 4.11
CA ARG A 392 -25.68 -18.91 4.43
C ARG A 392 -25.02 -17.60 4.81
N ASN A 393 -25.79 -16.56 4.78
CA ASN A 393 -25.40 -15.24 5.30
C ASN A 393 -25.46 -15.21 6.83
N ALA A 394 -24.72 -14.28 7.44
CA ALA A 394 -24.73 -14.05 8.88
C ALA A 394 -26.09 -13.53 9.35
N THR A 395 -26.51 -13.99 10.53
CA THR A 395 -27.64 -13.44 11.25
C THR A 395 -27.28 -12.09 11.91
N GLU A 396 -28.27 -11.31 12.32
CA GLU A 396 -28.07 -10.06 13.04
C GLU A 396 -27.28 -10.27 14.36
N ASP A 397 -27.54 -11.37 15.07
CA ASP A 397 -26.81 -11.71 16.30
C ASP A 397 -25.34 -12.02 16.02
N GLU A 398 -25.02 -12.73 14.94
CA GLU A 398 -23.65 -13.01 14.50
C GLU A 398 -22.93 -11.72 14.06
N LEU A 399 -23.62 -10.83 13.35
CA LEU A 399 -23.08 -9.51 13.00
C LEU A 399 -22.80 -8.67 14.25
N CYS A 400 -23.66 -8.74 15.27
CA CYS A 400 -23.44 -8.08 16.56
C CYS A 400 -22.24 -8.68 17.29
N GLU A 401 -22.04 -10.00 17.29
CA GLU A 401 -20.90 -10.66 17.90
C GLU A 401 -19.59 -10.29 17.20
N LEU A 402 -19.58 -10.25 15.87
CA LEU A 402 -18.44 -9.77 15.06
C LEU A 402 -18.10 -8.32 15.39
N ARG A 403 -19.08 -7.42 15.49
CA ARG A 403 -18.91 -6.03 15.87
C ARG A 403 -18.27 -5.89 17.25
N ASP A 404 -18.77 -6.65 18.22
CA ASP A 404 -18.31 -6.60 19.62
C ASP A 404 -16.88 -7.18 19.74
N ALA A 405 -16.49 -8.12 18.88
CA ALA A 405 -15.12 -8.63 18.83
C ALA A 405 -14.13 -7.51 18.46
N PHE A 406 -14.43 -6.72 17.46
CA PHE A 406 -13.71 -5.49 17.13
C PHE A 406 -14.38 -4.73 15.96
N SER A 407 -14.67 -3.45 16.17
CA SER A 407 -15.11 -2.57 15.08
C SER A 407 -14.69 -1.11 15.32
N ARG A 408 -14.95 -0.24 14.33
CA ARG A 408 -14.83 1.21 14.38
C ARG A 408 -16.20 1.82 14.10
N SER A 409 -17.04 1.92 15.14
CA SER A 409 -18.44 2.37 15.03
C SER A 409 -19.28 1.47 14.14
N GLY A 410 -19.05 0.14 14.19
CA GLY A 410 -19.67 -0.84 13.32
C GLY A 410 -18.86 -1.11 12.05
N PHE A 411 -19.52 -1.68 11.05
CA PHE A 411 -18.95 -2.16 9.80
C PHE A 411 -19.46 -1.40 8.58
N THR A 412 -18.82 -1.64 7.45
CA THR A 412 -19.24 -1.22 6.11
C THR A 412 -18.99 -2.33 5.10
N ASP A 413 -19.80 -2.39 4.07
CA ASP A 413 -19.66 -3.16 2.85
C ASP A 413 -19.66 -2.26 1.60
N GLY A 414 -19.59 -0.94 1.78
CA GLY A 414 -19.84 0.07 0.76
C GLY A 414 -19.06 -0.10 -0.54
N TYR A 415 -17.79 -0.54 -0.50
CA TYR A 415 -17.05 -0.85 -1.72
C TYR A 415 -17.63 -2.07 -2.45
N TYR A 416 -17.98 -3.12 -1.70
CA TYR A 416 -18.50 -4.37 -2.27
C TYR A 416 -19.85 -4.18 -2.98
N VAL A 417 -20.75 -3.41 -2.37
CA VAL A 417 -22.07 -3.08 -2.94
C VAL A 417 -22.04 -1.86 -3.88
N ASP A 418 -20.86 -1.32 -4.14
CA ASP A 418 -20.64 -0.11 -4.96
C ASP A 418 -21.44 1.12 -4.47
N GLY A 419 -21.68 1.17 -3.17
CA GLY A 419 -22.40 2.24 -2.47
C GLY A 419 -21.45 3.11 -1.65
N ILE A 420 -20.58 3.88 -2.33
CA ILE A 420 -19.51 4.65 -1.71
C ILE A 420 -20.04 5.98 -1.20
N ASP A 421 -20.19 6.13 0.11
CA ASP A 421 -20.69 7.35 0.76
C ASP A 421 -20.06 7.60 2.14
N ASP A 422 -20.47 8.67 2.81
CA ASP A 422 -20.00 9.05 4.14
C ASP A 422 -20.41 8.05 5.24
N GLY A 423 -21.37 7.16 5.00
CA GLY A 423 -21.73 6.05 5.89
C GLY A 423 -20.59 5.06 6.11
N MET A 424 -19.64 5.01 5.17
CA MET A 424 -18.42 4.22 5.31
C MET A 424 -17.44 4.75 6.36
N LEU A 425 -17.59 6.02 6.80
CA LEU A 425 -16.67 6.66 7.75
C LEU A 425 -16.95 6.22 9.19
N GLY A 426 -15.90 5.98 9.98
CA GLY A 426 -16.02 5.59 11.36
C GLY A 426 -14.72 5.70 12.16
N ILE A 427 -14.87 5.87 13.48
CA ILE A 427 -13.79 5.88 14.43
C ILE A 427 -14.10 4.90 15.56
N ARG A 428 -13.09 4.41 16.24
CA ARG A 428 -13.30 3.53 17.39
C ARG A 428 -13.73 4.34 18.61
N SER A 429 -14.98 4.15 19.03
CA SER A 429 -15.59 4.82 20.19
C SER A 429 -15.23 4.16 21.53
N GLU A 430 -15.55 4.79 22.66
CA GLU A 430 -15.42 4.16 23.98
C GLU A 430 -16.41 3.00 24.16
N SER A 431 -17.60 3.09 23.56
CA SER A 431 -18.56 1.97 23.54
C SER A 431 -18.00 0.74 22.82
N ASP A 432 -17.32 0.91 21.67
CA ASP A 432 -16.65 -0.20 20.94
C ASP A 432 -15.57 -0.86 21.80
N LYS A 433 -14.78 -0.05 22.52
CA LYS A 433 -13.74 -0.58 23.43
C LYS A 433 -14.34 -1.36 24.59
N THR A 434 -15.45 -0.88 25.15
CA THR A 434 -16.16 -1.51 26.26
C THR A 434 -16.79 -2.84 25.82
N ALA A 435 -17.43 -2.90 24.65
CA ALA A 435 -17.99 -4.12 24.08
C ALA A 435 -16.89 -5.19 23.90
N THR A 436 -15.77 -4.80 23.27
CA THR A 436 -14.61 -5.70 23.10
C THR A 436 -14.04 -6.20 24.44
N ALA A 437 -13.99 -5.35 25.47
CA ALA A 437 -13.51 -5.73 26.80
C ALA A 437 -14.48 -6.72 27.50
N ARG A 438 -15.78 -6.52 27.37
CA ARG A 438 -16.80 -7.45 27.88
C ARG A 438 -16.71 -8.83 27.23
N LEU A 439 -16.54 -8.89 25.90
CA LEU A 439 -16.39 -10.15 25.18
C LEU A 439 -15.14 -10.92 25.64
N ARG A 440 -14.00 -10.22 25.83
CA ARG A 440 -12.78 -10.82 26.38
C ARG A 440 -12.97 -11.36 27.80
N GLY A 441 -13.64 -10.63 28.67
CA GLY A 441 -13.94 -11.03 30.04
C GLY A 441 -14.91 -12.21 30.13
N GLY A 442 -15.91 -12.26 29.27
CA GLY A 442 -16.91 -13.34 29.20
C GLY A 442 -16.31 -14.69 28.76
N ILE A 443 -15.37 -14.68 27.86
CA ILE A 443 -14.66 -15.89 27.38
C ILE A 443 -13.63 -16.36 28.42
N GLY A 444 -12.98 -15.45 29.17
CA GLY A 444 -12.02 -15.79 30.21
C GLY A 444 -12.64 -16.37 31.51
N GLY A 445 -13.95 -16.16 31.73
CA GLY A 445 -14.64 -16.60 32.98
C GLY A 445 -15.13 -18.03 33.00
N LYS A 446 -15.17 -18.74 31.89
CA LYS A 446 -15.73 -20.10 31.81
C LYS A 446 -14.79 -21.22 31.30
N ASN A 447 -13.62 -20.88 30.76
CA ASN A 447 -12.66 -21.88 30.21
C ASN A 447 -11.20 -21.41 30.35
N ALA A 448 -10.78 -20.99 31.55
CA ALA A 448 -9.38 -21.01 31.92
C ALA A 448 -9.03 -22.37 32.54
N GLY A 449 -9.48 -23.43 31.86
CA GLY A 449 -9.01 -24.78 32.07
C GLY A 449 -7.71 -24.94 31.28
N SER A 450 -6.66 -25.32 31.94
CA SER A 450 -5.37 -25.77 31.39
C SER A 450 -5.60 -26.51 30.07
N VAL A 451 -4.81 -26.13 29.05
CA VAL A 451 -4.62 -26.96 27.86
C VAL A 451 -3.97 -28.25 28.32
N GLY A 452 -4.79 -29.24 28.70
CA GLY A 452 -4.37 -30.60 28.85
C GLY A 452 -4.25 -31.19 27.46
N ASP A 453 -3.19 -31.95 27.24
CA ASP A 453 -3.01 -32.85 26.12
C ASP A 453 -4.19 -33.85 26.05
N ASP A 454 -5.28 -33.46 25.45
CA ASP A 454 -6.34 -34.38 25.11
C ASP A 454 -6.10 -34.96 23.72
N LYS A 455 -5.43 -36.11 23.75
CA LYS A 455 -5.53 -37.14 22.70
C LYS A 455 -6.98 -37.57 22.58
N HIS A 456 -7.78 -36.85 21.79
CA HIS A 456 -9.06 -37.39 21.33
C HIS A 456 -9.24 -37.12 19.85
N GLY A 457 -9.26 -38.25 19.21
CA GLY A 457 -9.85 -38.69 17.99
C GLY A 457 -10.38 -37.61 17.05
N GLY A 458 -9.78 -37.56 15.88
CA GLY A 458 -10.34 -36.88 14.73
C GLY A 458 -11.81 -37.31 14.56
N ALA A 459 -12.71 -36.36 14.74
CA ALA A 459 -13.98 -36.45 14.05
C ALA A 459 -13.62 -36.43 12.57
N ALA A 460 -13.79 -37.53 11.89
CA ALA A 460 -13.72 -37.62 10.46
C ALA A 460 -14.61 -36.50 9.92
N VAL A 461 -14.04 -35.53 9.26
CA VAL A 461 -14.74 -34.62 8.39
C VAL A 461 -15.32 -35.53 7.30
N THR A 462 -16.61 -35.74 7.34
CA THR A 462 -17.32 -36.47 6.32
C THR A 462 -17.13 -35.79 5.00
N ASP A 463 -16.75 -36.59 4.00
CA ASP A 463 -16.57 -36.24 2.59
C ASP A 463 -17.72 -35.40 2.03
N GLY A 464 -17.64 -34.11 2.11
CA GLY A 464 -18.15 -33.23 1.08
C GLY A 464 -17.05 -33.15 0.02
N ALA A 465 -17.36 -33.52 -1.22
CA ALA A 465 -16.44 -33.57 -2.34
C ALA A 465 -15.79 -32.22 -2.65
N GLY A 466 -15.00 -31.74 -1.73
CA GLY A 466 -13.95 -30.78 -1.90
C GLY A 466 -12.70 -31.59 -2.18
N ILE A 467 -12.04 -31.31 -3.25
CA ILE A 467 -10.76 -31.86 -3.62
C ILE A 467 -9.88 -31.80 -2.37
N ALA A 468 -9.77 -32.90 -1.63
CA ALA A 468 -8.65 -33.13 -0.75
C ALA A 468 -7.44 -33.19 -1.68
N ARG A 469 -6.86 -32.03 -2.01
CA ARG A 469 -5.50 -31.98 -2.45
C ARG A 469 -4.71 -32.50 -1.27
N SER A 470 -4.36 -33.79 -1.33
CA SER A 470 -3.34 -34.34 -0.43
C SER A 470 -2.21 -33.33 -0.49
N ILE A 471 -1.85 -32.75 0.67
CA ILE A 471 -0.65 -31.91 0.80
C ILE A 471 0.49 -32.87 0.57
N ILE A 472 0.84 -33.11 -0.69
CA ILE A 472 2.06 -33.77 -1.07
C ILE A 472 3.10 -32.69 -0.91
N ILE A 473 3.82 -32.67 0.21
CA ILE A 473 5.08 -31.95 0.31
C ILE A 473 5.96 -32.61 -0.76
N PRO A 474 6.32 -31.91 -1.86
CA PRO A 474 7.22 -32.49 -2.84
C PRO A 474 8.52 -32.83 -2.11
N ALA A 475 8.96 -34.10 -2.19
CA ALA A 475 10.09 -34.61 -1.41
C ALA A 475 11.41 -33.85 -1.68
N GLU A 476 11.51 -33.14 -2.80
CA GLU A 476 12.68 -32.29 -3.14
C GLU A 476 12.20 -31.13 -4.04
N ARG A 477 11.93 -29.98 -3.42
CA ARG A 477 11.76 -28.73 -4.16
C ARG A 477 13.09 -28.20 -4.64
N ARG A 478 13.18 -27.80 -5.91
CA ARG A 478 14.43 -27.32 -6.49
C ARG A 478 14.77 -25.92 -6.01
N ILE A 479 16.01 -25.73 -5.56
CA ILE A 479 16.60 -24.42 -5.28
C ILE A 479 17.78 -24.27 -6.24
N LEU A 480 17.66 -23.35 -7.19
CA LEU A 480 18.73 -23.05 -8.11
C LEU A 480 19.73 -22.06 -7.49
N SER A 481 20.90 -21.88 -8.11
CA SER A 481 21.92 -20.97 -7.57
C SER A 481 21.41 -19.52 -7.53
N LEU A 482 20.91 -19.09 -6.37
CA LEU A 482 20.40 -17.74 -6.15
C LEU A 482 21.42 -16.65 -6.48
N HIS A 483 22.68 -16.87 -6.13
CA HIS A 483 23.74 -15.90 -6.40
C HIS A 483 23.98 -15.72 -7.91
N ASP A 484 24.06 -16.82 -8.67
CA ASP A 484 24.33 -16.77 -10.10
C ASP A 484 23.13 -16.18 -10.86
N ILE A 485 21.91 -16.53 -10.47
CA ILE A 485 20.68 -15.98 -11.05
C ILE A 485 20.60 -14.48 -10.80
N LEU A 486 20.82 -14.04 -9.53
CA LEU A 486 20.80 -12.62 -9.20
C LEU A 486 21.89 -11.85 -9.95
N ALA A 487 23.13 -12.39 -10.00
CA ALA A 487 24.22 -11.76 -10.72
C ALA A 487 23.90 -11.59 -12.22
N ARG A 488 23.32 -12.62 -12.86
CA ARG A 488 22.90 -12.59 -14.24
C ARG A 488 21.76 -11.59 -14.48
N GLN A 489 20.71 -11.61 -13.66
CA GLN A 489 19.59 -10.66 -13.77
C GLN A 489 20.04 -9.21 -13.51
N MET A 490 20.98 -8.98 -12.61
CA MET A 490 21.58 -7.65 -12.40
C MET A 490 22.44 -7.19 -13.57
N SER A 491 23.11 -8.12 -14.28
CA SER A 491 23.82 -7.83 -15.53
C SER A 491 22.85 -7.48 -16.65
N GLU A 492 21.79 -8.27 -16.83
CA GLU A 492 20.71 -8.00 -17.79
C GLU A 492 20.08 -6.61 -17.57
N ALA A 493 19.83 -6.23 -16.31
CA ALA A 493 19.34 -4.90 -16.00
C ALA A 493 20.31 -3.78 -16.41
N ALA A 494 21.62 -4.00 -16.23
CA ALA A 494 22.65 -3.06 -16.62
C ALA A 494 22.86 -3.00 -18.15
N GLU A 495 22.76 -4.11 -18.87
CA GLU A 495 22.91 -4.17 -20.33
C GLU A 495 21.76 -3.45 -21.05
N ARG A 496 20.53 -3.60 -20.60
CA ARG A 496 19.38 -2.82 -21.11
C ARG A 496 19.57 -1.32 -20.92
N THR A 497 20.34 -0.91 -19.92
CA THR A 497 20.74 0.50 -19.72
C THR A 497 21.65 0.98 -20.84
N ALA A 498 22.58 0.15 -21.28
CA ALA A 498 23.52 0.49 -22.35
C ALA A 498 22.81 0.65 -23.71
N ASP A 499 21.82 -0.20 -24.01
CA ASP A 499 21.06 -0.14 -25.27
C ASP A 499 20.14 1.10 -25.36
N ILE A 500 19.51 1.49 -24.25
CA ILE A 500 18.70 2.72 -24.20
C ILE A 500 19.60 3.97 -24.24
N GLY A 501 20.78 3.91 -23.61
CA GLY A 501 21.80 4.96 -23.66
C GLY A 501 22.51 5.10 -25.03
N ALA A 502 22.58 4.03 -25.82
CA ALA A 502 23.17 4.06 -27.16
C ALA A 502 22.23 4.69 -28.21
N ASN A 503 20.93 4.68 -27.97
CA ASN A 503 19.92 5.39 -28.80
C ASN A 503 19.79 6.88 -28.44
N ALA A 504 20.29 7.32 -27.27
CA ALA A 504 20.60 8.69 -26.98
C ALA A 504 22.09 8.88 -27.30
N GLU A 505 22.42 9.59 -28.38
CA GLU A 505 23.81 9.93 -28.75
C GLU A 505 24.51 10.60 -27.56
N HIS A 506 25.03 9.78 -26.64
CA HIS A 506 25.86 10.26 -25.54
C HIS A 506 27.27 10.42 -26.07
N THR A 507 27.59 11.60 -26.53
CA THR A 507 28.96 12.03 -26.77
C THR A 507 29.74 11.98 -25.44
N ARG A 508 30.66 11.05 -25.35
CA ARG A 508 31.61 10.82 -24.24
C ARG A 508 32.68 11.90 -24.10
N ASP A 509 32.48 13.07 -24.60
CA ASP A 509 33.39 14.21 -24.45
C ASP A 509 32.79 15.26 -23.51
N GLY A 510 32.96 15.06 -22.19
CA GLY A 510 32.97 16.13 -21.17
C GLY A 510 31.79 17.10 -21.08
N ALA A 511 30.81 17.04 -21.98
CA ALA A 511 29.57 17.78 -21.92
C ALA A 511 28.57 17.05 -21.03
N VAL A 512 27.99 17.73 -20.06
CA VAL A 512 26.86 17.26 -19.28
C VAL A 512 25.80 16.80 -20.28
N ALA A 513 25.53 15.50 -20.31
CA ALA A 513 24.46 14.93 -21.14
C ALA A 513 23.18 15.73 -20.89
N ASP A 514 22.47 16.10 -21.94
CA ASP A 514 21.26 16.90 -21.84
C ASP A 514 20.15 16.01 -21.24
N ILE A 515 19.96 16.13 -19.91
CA ILE A 515 18.97 15.34 -19.18
C ILE A 515 17.59 15.81 -19.61
N ARG A 516 16.77 14.88 -20.14
CA ARG A 516 15.40 15.17 -20.57
C ARG A 516 14.57 15.78 -19.41
N ARG A 517 13.83 16.83 -19.70
CA ARG A 517 12.91 17.50 -18.74
C ARG A 517 11.48 17.31 -19.19
N THR A 518 10.69 16.64 -18.38
CA THR A 518 9.27 16.39 -18.65
C THR A 518 8.41 17.05 -17.58
N ALA A 519 7.42 17.85 -17.98
CA ALA A 519 6.48 18.50 -17.09
C ALA A 519 5.08 17.89 -17.21
N ARG A 520 4.46 17.64 -16.08
CA ARG A 520 3.04 17.23 -15.95
C ARG A 520 2.25 18.40 -15.41
N PHE A 521 1.25 18.84 -16.13
CA PHE A 521 0.35 19.89 -15.71
C PHE A 521 -1.03 19.33 -15.38
N SER A 522 -1.73 19.93 -14.43
CA SER A 522 -3.09 19.53 -14.09
C SER A 522 -4.12 20.12 -15.05
N SER A 523 -3.78 21.24 -15.74
CA SER A 523 -4.66 21.87 -16.71
C SER A 523 -3.86 22.65 -17.77
N PRO A 524 -4.45 22.89 -18.98
CA PRO A 524 -3.78 23.63 -20.06
C PRO A 524 -3.38 25.05 -19.68
N GLU A 525 -4.14 25.75 -18.82
CA GLU A 525 -3.90 27.16 -18.45
C GLU A 525 -2.59 27.36 -17.68
N GLN A 526 -2.01 26.28 -17.16
CA GLN A 526 -0.69 26.31 -16.50
C GLN A 526 0.46 26.35 -17.51
N ILE A 527 0.23 25.98 -18.79
CA ILE A 527 1.27 25.80 -19.80
C ILE A 527 1.60 27.14 -20.45
N THR A 528 2.68 27.79 -20.00
CA THR A 528 3.15 29.03 -20.57
C THR A 528 3.99 28.82 -21.85
N GLU A 529 4.19 29.87 -22.65
CA GLU A 529 5.12 29.83 -23.78
C GLU A 529 6.57 29.58 -23.33
N ARG A 530 6.91 29.94 -22.10
CA ARG A 530 8.19 29.61 -21.50
C ARG A 530 8.29 28.14 -21.18
N ALA A 531 7.25 27.54 -20.58
CA ALA A 531 7.17 26.12 -20.31
C ALA A 531 7.32 25.28 -21.59
N ARG A 532 6.65 25.70 -22.69
CA ARG A 532 6.77 25.05 -24.01
C ARG A 532 8.19 25.05 -24.59
N ARG A 533 9.04 26.00 -24.20
CA ARG A 533 10.44 26.07 -24.62
C ARG A 533 11.40 25.37 -23.70
N TYR A 534 11.06 25.29 -22.42
CA TYR A 534 11.95 24.78 -21.38
C TYR A 534 11.86 23.25 -21.23
N PHE A 535 10.67 22.68 -21.41
CA PHE A 535 10.43 21.25 -21.26
C PHE A 535 10.47 20.52 -22.59
N ASP A 536 11.18 19.39 -22.62
CA ASP A 536 11.28 18.50 -23.77
C ASP A 536 10.03 17.64 -23.95
N GLY A 537 9.27 17.39 -22.87
CA GLY A 537 8.00 16.72 -22.85
C GLY A 537 6.98 17.44 -21.98
N ILE A 538 5.75 17.60 -22.47
CA ILE A 538 4.64 18.20 -21.74
C ILE A 538 3.48 17.20 -21.71
N ALA A 539 2.99 16.91 -20.52
CA ALA A 539 1.92 15.94 -20.28
C ALA A 539 0.70 16.57 -19.62
N LEU A 540 -0.47 16.20 -20.09
CA LEU A 540 -1.78 16.53 -19.50
C LEU A 540 -2.54 15.26 -19.11
N PRO A 541 -3.45 15.32 -18.11
CA PRO A 541 -4.46 14.28 -17.92
C PRO A 541 -5.22 14.03 -19.23
N LEU A 542 -5.62 12.78 -19.48
CA LEU A 542 -6.24 12.38 -20.74
C LEU A 542 -7.53 13.18 -21.02
N ASP A 543 -8.37 13.41 -20.01
CA ASP A 543 -9.58 14.25 -20.12
C ASP A 543 -9.27 15.70 -20.47
N SER A 544 -8.26 16.28 -19.80
CA SER A 544 -7.83 17.66 -20.04
C SER A 544 -7.26 17.84 -21.44
N TYR A 545 -6.49 16.85 -21.95
CA TYR A 545 -5.97 16.85 -23.31
C TYR A 545 -7.10 16.80 -24.35
N LEU A 546 -8.12 15.93 -24.11
CA LEU A 546 -9.24 15.77 -25.04
C LEU A 546 -10.19 17.00 -25.07
N SER A 547 -10.33 17.69 -23.94
CA SER A 547 -11.18 18.90 -23.84
C SER A 547 -10.48 20.18 -24.27
N ALA A 548 -9.14 20.20 -24.31
CA ALA A 548 -8.34 21.33 -24.75
C ALA A 548 -8.58 21.66 -26.23
N ASP A 549 -8.47 22.94 -26.60
CA ASP A 549 -8.49 23.36 -28.00
C ASP A 549 -7.14 23.10 -28.71
N GLU A 550 -7.04 23.38 -30.00
CA GLU A 550 -5.81 23.15 -30.76
C GLU A 550 -4.63 24.01 -30.28
N ALA A 551 -4.88 25.26 -29.89
CA ALA A 551 -3.84 26.15 -29.38
C ALA A 551 -3.33 25.70 -28.01
N GLU A 552 -4.20 25.21 -27.15
CA GLU A 552 -3.88 24.65 -25.84
C GLU A 552 -3.07 23.35 -25.96
N ARG A 553 -3.42 22.46 -26.92
CA ARG A 553 -2.67 21.23 -27.19
C ARG A 553 -1.31 21.44 -27.84
N ARG A 554 -1.03 22.62 -28.37
CA ARG A 554 0.25 22.90 -29.05
C ARG A 554 1.43 22.61 -28.12
N GLY A 555 2.33 21.70 -28.57
CA GLY A 555 3.52 21.28 -27.82
C GLY A 555 3.26 20.31 -26.66
N VAL A 556 2.01 19.89 -26.44
CA VAL A 556 1.69 18.77 -25.52
C VAL A 556 1.97 17.46 -26.26
N THR A 557 2.92 16.70 -25.74
CA THR A 557 3.37 15.45 -26.38
C THR A 557 2.75 14.21 -25.75
N SER A 558 2.28 14.32 -24.49
CA SER A 558 1.96 13.17 -23.65
C SER A 558 0.61 13.30 -22.98
N VAL A 559 -0.09 12.18 -22.82
CA VAL A 559 -1.27 12.06 -21.97
C VAL A 559 -0.97 11.20 -20.76
N ILE A 560 -1.67 11.49 -19.65
CA ILE A 560 -1.57 10.74 -18.39
C ILE A 560 -2.88 9.96 -18.23
N LEU A 561 -2.79 8.63 -18.13
CA LEU A 561 -3.95 7.79 -17.82
C LEU A 561 -4.50 8.09 -16.42
N PRO A 562 -5.80 7.80 -16.16
CA PRO A 562 -6.31 7.75 -14.79
C PRO A 562 -5.45 6.84 -13.93
N ALA A 563 -5.21 7.22 -12.68
CA ALA A 563 -4.37 6.42 -11.77
C ALA A 563 -4.99 5.03 -11.48
N ALA A 564 -6.27 4.89 -11.75
CA ALA A 564 -7.03 3.66 -11.66
C ALA A 564 -8.02 3.55 -12.82
N VAL A 565 -8.18 2.35 -13.36
CA VAL A 565 -9.16 2.01 -14.38
C VAL A 565 -9.80 0.68 -13.99
N HIS A 566 -11.11 0.66 -13.70
CA HIS A 566 -11.84 -0.58 -13.45
C HIS A 566 -12.24 -1.26 -14.77
N ASP A 567 -12.63 -2.53 -14.72
CA ASP A 567 -13.02 -3.26 -15.92
C ASP A 567 -14.20 -2.60 -16.66
N SER A 568 -15.13 -2.00 -15.94
CA SER A 568 -16.26 -1.22 -16.48
C SER A 568 -15.85 0.06 -17.19
N GLU A 569 -14.66 0.59 -16.94
CA GLU A 569 -14.14 1.85 -17.50
C GLU A 569 -13.23 1.64 -18.73
N ARG A 570 -12.82 0.39 -19.00
CA ARG A 570 -11.78 0.05 -19.99
C ARG A 570 -12.10 0.55 -21.39
N ASP A 571 -13.31 0.31 -21.87
CA ASP A 571 -13.69 0.67 -23.24
C ASP A 571 -13.71 2.19 -23.42
N ALA A 572 -14.23 2.93 -22.42
CA ALA A 572 -14.24 4.39 -22.44
C ALA A 572 -12.80 4.96 -22.45
N VAL A 573 -11.91 4.41 -21.64
CA VAL A 573 -10.49 4.84 -21.57
C VAL A 573 -9.77 4.51 -22.87
N ARG A 574 -10.00 3.32 -23.46
CA ARG A 574 -9.37 2.92 -24.72
C ARG A 574 -9.83 3.80 -25.88
N ALA A 575 -11.12 4.11 -25.96
CA ALA A 575 -11.66 5.05 -26.96
C ALA A 575 -11.07 6.46 -26.81
N ALA A 576 -10.93 6.94 -25.55
CA ALA A 576 -10.30 8.22 -25.26
C ALA A 576 -8.82 8.26 -25.68
N LEU A 577 -8.07 7.16 -25.45
CA LEU A 577 -6.68 7.02 -25.89
C LEU A 577 -6.54 7.07 -27.42
N SER A 578 -7.39 6.33 -28.14
CA SER A 578 -7.37 6.36 -29.62
C SER A 578 -7.63 7.78 -30.14
N ARG A 579 -8.60 8.50 -29.58
CA ARG A 579 -8.84 9.91 -29.92
C ARG A 579 -7.65 10.81 -29.62
N ALA A 580 -6.98 10.61 -28.48
CA ALA A 580 -5.78 11.39 -28.14
C ALA A 580 -4.65 11.15 -29.15
N ARG A 581 -4.50 9.91 -29.60
CA ARG A 581 -3.53 9.54 -30.65
C ARG A 581 -3.85 10.21 -31.99
N ASP A 582 -5.11 10.20 -32.40
CA ASP A 582 -5.60 10.87 -33.62
C ASP A 582 -5.39 12.39 -33.57
N LEU A 583 -5.48 12.99 -32.38
CA LEU A 583 -5.19 14.42 -32.14
C LEU A 583 -3.69 14.75 -32.08
N GLY A 584 -2.80 13.77 -32.32
CA GLY A 584 -1.37 13.98 -32.43
C GLY A 584 -0.55 13.70 -31.17
N CYS A 585 -1.15 13.17 -30.09
CA CYS A 585 -0.41 12.75 -28.92
C CYS A 585 0.52 11.58 -29.25
N THR A 586 1.75 11.62 -28.79
CA THR A 586 2.78 10.60 -29.14
C THR A 586 3.21 9.74 -27.96
N GLU A 587 2.98 10.19 -26.72
CA GLU A 587 3.42 9.51 -25.51
C GLU A 587 2.24 9.29 -24.54
N CYS A 588 2.31 8.22 -23.73
CA CYS A 588 1.32 7.89 -22.73
C CYS A 588 1.98 7.50 -21.41
N PHE A 589 1.56 8.15 -20.31
CA PHE A 589 1.94 7.75 -18.95
C PHE A 589 1.04 6.65 -18.46
N VAL A 590 1.62 5.46 -18.23
CA VAL A 590 0.97 4.27 -17.72
C VAL A 590 1.24 4.17 -16.21
N GLN A 591 0.21 3.91 -15.41
CA GLN A 591 0.29 3.98 -13.94
C GLN A 591 0.21 2.60 -13.24
N GLY A 592 0.07 1.51 -13.99
CA GLY A 592 0.02 0.15 -13.46
C GLY A 592 0.01 -0.91 -14.55
N ILE A 593 0.33 -2.15 -14.18
CA ILE A 593 0.46 -3.28 -15.12
C ILE A 593 -0.83 -3.58 -15.89
N GLY A 594 -2.01 -3.40 -15.27
CA GLY A 594 -3.30 -3.65 -15.93
C GLY A 594 -3.66 -2.64 -17.01
N GLN A 595 -2.96 -1.50 -17.05
CA GLN A 595 -3.14 -0.50 -18.11
C GLN A 595 -2.34 -0.82 -19.38
N LEU A 596 -1.36 -1.74 -19.30
CA LEU A 596 -0.56 -2.13 -20.46
C LEU A 596 -1.41 -2.68 -21.62
N PRO A 597 -2.41 -3.56 -21.38
CA PRO A 597 -3.31 -4.00 -22.46
C PRO A 597 -4.18 -2.88 -23.04
N LEU A 598 -4.44 -1.79 -22.30
CA LEU A 598 -5.24 -0.66 -22.80
C LEU A 598 -4.51 0.14 -23.86
N VAL A 599 -3.20 0.28 -23.75
CA VAL A 599 -2.35 1.06 -24.66
C VAL A 599 -1.77 0.24 -25.80
N SER A 600 -1.86 -1.10 -25.69
CA SER A 600 -1.36 -2.03 -26.71
C SER A 600 -2.02 -1.80 -28.07
N GLY A 601 -1.23 -1.76 -29.14
CA GLY A 601 -1.69 -1.57 -30.51
C GLY A 601 -2.05 -0.13 -30.89
N ILE A 602 -2.03 0.86 -29.97
CA ILE A 602 -2.37 2.27 -30.28
C ILE A 602 -1.14 3.04 -30.83
N GLY A 603 0.07 2.60 -30.50
CA GLY A 603 1.32 3.16 -31.04
C GLY A 603 1.86 4.37 -30.27
N PHE A 604 1.65 4.43 -28.96
CA PHE A 604 2.29 5.39 -28.07
C PHE A 604 3.72 4.96 -27.70
N ARG A 605 4.59 5.93 -27.44
CA ARG A 605 5.75 5.78 -26.57
C ARG A 605 5.26 5.70 -25.13
N LEU A 606 5.70 4.71 -24.36
CA LEU A 606 5.17 4.48 -23.01
C LEU A 606 6.14 4.96 -21.93
N VAL A 607 5.60 5.70 -20.98
CA VAL A 607 6.31 6.17 -19.79
C VAL A 607 5.66 5.54 -18.55
N GLY A 608 6.43 4.73 -17.81
CA GLY A 608 5.97 4.13 -16.56
C GLY A 608 5.98 5.15 -15.40
N ASP A 609 4.83 5.33 -14.76
CA ASP A 609 4.69 6.23 -13.63
C ASP A 609 5.35 5.67 -12.35
N PHE A 610 5.67 6.54 -11.39
CA PHE A 610 6.19 6.16 -10.07
C PHE A 610 5.28 5.17 -9.31
N ARG A 611 4.02 5.03 -9.72
CA ARG A 611 3.04 4.08 -9.14
C ARG A 611 3.37 2.62 -9.42
N PHE A 612 4.26 2.32 -10.36
CA PHE A 612 4.84 0.99 -10.49
C PHE A 612 5.69 0.58 -9.28
N GLY A 613 6.01 1.52 -8.37
CA GLY A 613 6.71 1.23 -7.13
C GLY A 613 8.16 0.78 -7.34
N VAL A 614 8.84 1.26 -8.39
CA VAL A 614 10.22 0.86 -8.70
C VAL A 614 11.18 1.31 -7.61
N THR A 615 11.73 0.35 -6.88
CA THR A 615 12.67 0.55 -5.77
C THR A 615 13.96 -0.26 -5.90
N ASN A 616 14.06 -1.12 -6.92
CA ASN A 616 15.23 -1.94 -7.23
C ASN A 616 15.40 -2.17 -8.73
N SER A 617 16.57 -2.67 -9.12
CA SER A 617 16.99 -2.85 -10.51
C SER A 617 16.23 -3.96 -11.24
N LEU A 618 15.63 -4.92 -10.54
CA LEU A 618 14.92 -6.04 -11.17
C LEU A 618 13.45 -5.74 -11.49
N THR A 619 12.86 -4.71 -10.85
CA THR A 619 11.47 -4.31 -11.14
C THR A 619 11.25 -3.93 -12.61
N PRO A 620 12.11 -3.15 -13.30
CA PRO A 620 11.97 -2.89 -14.73
C PRO A 620 12.01 -4.15 -15.60
N LEU A 621 12.81 -5.16 -15.24
CA LEU A 621 12.83 -6.45 -15.94
C LEU A 621 11.51 -7.20 -15.81
N PHE A 622 10.93 -7.25 -14.62
CA PHE A 622 9.60 -7.81 -14.42
C PHE A 622 8.55 -7.11 -15.30
N ILE A 623 8.53 -5.77 -15.27
CA ILE A 623 7.58 -4.97 -16.06
C ILE A 623 7.74 -5.25 -17.56
N SER A 624 8.99 -5.43 -18.07
CA SER A 624 9.22 -5.76 -19.47
C SER A 624 8.60 -7.10 -19.86
N VAL A 625 8.71 -8.13 -19.00
CA VAL A 625 8.07 -9.43 -19.26
C VAL A 625 6.55 -9.29 -19.28
N ILE A 626 5.98 -8.59 -18.29
CA ILE A 626 4.53 -8.33 -18.24
C ILE A 626 4.04 -7.54 -19.45
N SER A 627 4.84 -6.56 -19.93
CA SER A 627 4.52 -5.80 -21.14
C SER A 627 4.48 -6.70 -22.39
N ALA A 628 5.44 -7.63 -22.50
CA ALA A 628 5.47 -8.60 -23.59
C ALA A 628 4.28 -9.57 -23.56
N LEU A 629 3.83 -9.98 -22.37
CA LEU A 629 2.61 -10.78 -22.20
C LEU A 629 1.36 -9.99 -22.62
N ALA A 630 1.29 -8.71 -22.25
CA ALA A 630 0.17 -7.83 -22.60
C ALA A 630 0.01 -7.66 -24.14
N GLU A 631 1.10 -7.69 -24.90
CA GLU A 631 1.04 -7.63 -26.38
C GLU A 631 0.50 -8.91 -27.02
N ARG A 632 0.91 -10.08 -26.49
CA ARG A 632 0.47 -11.37 -27.04
C ARG A 632 -1.02 -11.63 -26.83
N GLY A 633 -1.59 -11.08 -25.75
CA GLY A 633 -3.00 -11.24 -25.38
C GLY A 633 -3.94 -10.17 -25.94
N ALA A 634 -3.44 -9.22 -26.76
CA ALA A 634 -4.29 -8.26 -27.44
C ALA A 634 -5.06 -9.00 -28.57
N PRO A 635 -6.42 -9.04 -28.56
CA PRO A 635 -7.15 -9.63 -29.67
C PRO A 635 -6.84 -8.85 -30.97
N ALA A 636 -6.45 -9.55 -32.02
CA ALA A 636 -6.60 -9.03 -33.37
C ALA A 636 -8.10 -8.69 -33.54
N ASP A 637 -8.40 -7.47 -34.02
CA ASP A 637 -9.76 -6.99 -34.17
C ASP A 637 -10.70 -8.07 -34.73
N GLY A 638 -11.64 -8.52 -33.92
CA GLY A 638 -12.82 -9.27 -34.30
C GLY A 638 -12.79 -10.77 -34.12
N ASP A 639 -12.60 -11.35 -32.95
CA ASP A 639 -13.14 -12.69 -32.62
C ASP A 639 -13.03 -12.97 -31.12
N ILE A 640 -14.16 -12.91 -30.42
CA ILE A 640 -14.36 -13.53 -29.09
C ILE A 640 -15.25 -14.75 -29.33
N GLU A 641 -14.68 -15.87 -29.71
CA GLU A 641 -15.35 -17.17 -29.53
C GLU A 641 -14.34 -18.23 -29.06
N ASN A 642 -14.72 -18.85 -27.94
CA ASN A 642 -14.39 -20.17 -27.44
C ASN A 642 -12.93 -20.48 -27.04
N GLY A 643 -12.84 -20.76 -25.71
CA GLY A 643 -11.67 -21.27 -25.04
C GLY A 643 -11.10 -22.55 -25.65
N ASP A 644 -9.80 -22.48 -25.85
CA ASP A 644 -8.94 -23.66 -25.89
C ASP A 644 -7.69 -23.39 -25.07
N THR A 645 -7.46 -24.24 -24.10
CA THR A 645 -6.28 -24.26 -23.23
C THR A 645 -5.06 -24.63 -24.03
N ALA A 646 -4.21 -23.65 -24.34
CA ALA A 646 -2.90 -23.90 -24.94
C ALA A 646 -1.82 -24.05 -23.87
N HIS A 647 -1.12 -25.15 -23.99
CA HIS A 647 -0.04 -25.65 -23.13
C HIS A 647 1.13 -24.66 -22.96
N THR A 648 1.66 -24.65 -21.76
CA THR A 648 2.94 -24.03 -21.37
C THR A 648 4.08 -24.62 -22.16
N GLU A 649 4.63 -23.88 -23.12
CA GLU A 649 5.95 -24.15 -23.69
C GLU A 649 7.00 -23.29 -22.98
N SER A 650 8.11 -23.94 -22.63
CA SER A 650 9.24 -23.41 -21.88
C SER A 650 9.90 -22.22 -22.59
N TYR A 651 10.18 -21.18 -21.84
CA TYR A 651 10.96 -20.01 -22.29
C TYR A 651 12.44 -20.36 -22.49
N ALA A 652 12.76 -20.96 -23.62
CA ALA A 652 14.13 -20.99 -24.16
C ALA A 652 14.04 -20.96 -25.68
N ASP A 653 14.73 -19.98 -26.27
CA ASP A 653 15.07 -19.83 -27.69
C ASP A 653 14.01 -19.25 -28.64
N GLY A 654 14.36 -18.08 -29.20
CA GLY A 654 13.79 -17.57 -30.45
C GLY A 654 13.58 -16.05 -30.47
N ALA A 655 14.67 -15.28 -30.56
CA ALA A 655 14.63 -13.85 -30.89
C ALA A 655 14.12 -13.66 -32.32
N SER A 656 12.82 -13.51 -32.51
CA SER A 656 12.25 -12.82 -33.66
C SER A 656 11.96 -11.39 -33.23
N ALA A 657 12.47 -10.39 -33.97
CA ALA A 657 12.38 -8.97 -33.70
C ALA A 657 10.92 -8.46 -33.80
N VAL A 658 10.06 -8.87 -32.89
CA VAL A 658 8.82 -8.20 -32.59
C VAL A 658 9.21 -7.04 -31.67
N ARG A 659 8.88 -5.81 -32.04
CA ARG A 659 9.09 -4.62 -31.21
C ARG A 659 8.20 -4.77 -29.98
N LEU A 660 8.77 -5.35 -28.92
CA LEU A 660 8.09 -5.58 -27.64
C LEU A 660 7.63 -4.23 -27.06
N LEU A 661 6.42 -4.17 -26.51
CA LEU A 661 5.98 -3.08 -25.62
C LEU A 661 7.00 -2.97 -24.49
N SER A 662 8.00 -2.15 -24.66
CA SER A 662 8.90 -1.77 -23.59
C SER A 662 8.44 -0.43 -23.04
N LEU A 663 8.43 -0.27 -21.72
CA LEU A 663 8.41 1.08 -21.19
C LEU A 663 9.72 1.76 -21.64
N ASP A 664 9.59 2.82 -22.42
CA ASP A 664 10.73 3.59 -22.93
C ASP A 664 11.41 4.40 -21.82
N GLU A 665 10.68 4.66 -20.76
CA GLU A 665 11.13 5.41 -19.58
C GLU A 665 10.31 4.96 -18.35
N ILE A 666 10.94 4.92 -17.17
CA ILE A 666 10.25 4.56 -15.94
C ILE A 666 10.64 5.48 -14.78
N LEU A 667 9.63 5.98 -14.06
CA LEU A 667 9.83 6.80 -12.88
C LEU A 667 10.06 5.94 -11.65
N LEU A 668 11.12 6.27 -10.92
CA LEU A 668 11.41 5.66 -9.63
C LEU A 668 10.41 6.09 -8.55
N SER A 669 10.25 5.24 -7.55
CA SER A 669 9.46 5.55 -6.38
C SER A 669 9.97 6.80 -5.66
N PRO A 670 9.10 7.78 -5.33
CA PRO A 670 9.50 9.00 -4.60
C PRO A 670 9.86 8.72 -3.13
N GLU A 671 9.82 7.48 -2.69
CA GLU A 671 10.27 7.02 -1.37
C GLU A 671 11.79 6.81 -1.32
N LEU A 672 12.46 6.74 -2.47
CA LEU A 672 13.90 6.52 -2.56
C LEU A 672 14.72 7.74 -2.09
N THR A 673 15.90 7.46 -1.55
CA THR A 673 16.93 8.44 -1.25
C THR A 673 17.98 8.45 -2.37
N LEU A 674 18.77 9.52 -2.50
CA LEU A 674 19.83 9.58 -3.52
C LEU A 674 20.80 8.40 -3.49
N PRO A 675 21.28 7.90 -2.33
CA PRO A 675 22.09 6.68 -2.31
C PRO A 675 21.38 5.45 -2.87
N ARG A 676 20.05 5.31 -2.64
CA ARG A 676 19.26 4.20 -3.17
C ARG A 676 19.02 4.33 -4.68
N ILE A 677 18.85 5.56 -5.16
CA ILE A 677 18.74 5.82 -6.60
C ILE A 677 20.03 5.39 -7.31
N ARG A 678 21.20 5.68 -6.74
CA ARG A 678 22.51 5.26 -7.30
C ARG A 678 22.74 3.75 -7.30
N ASP A 679 22.04 2.99 -6.44
CA ASP A 679 22.13 1.54 -6.42
C ASP A 679 21.42 0.93 -7.65
N ILE A 680 20.45 1.63 -8.26
CA ILE A 680 19.61 1.12 -9.36
C ILE A 680 20.37 1.13 -10.69
N ARG A 681 20.43 -0.02 -11.35
CA ARG A 681 21.21 -0.27 -12.57
C ARG A 681 20.35 -0.22 -13.85
N ALA A 682 19.26 0.51 -13.86
CA ALA A 682 18.41 0.68 -15.04
C ALA A 682 18.30 2.17 -15.35
N PRO A 683 18.08 2.59 -16.63
CA PRO A 683 17.77 3.98 -16.95
C PRO A 683 16.52 4.39 -16.18
N HIS A 684 16.59 5.53 -15.50
CA HIS A 684 15.50 5.92 -14.63
C HIS A 684 15.27 7.42 -14.62
N ALA A 685 14.00 7.77 -14.38
CA ALA A 685 13.54 9.12 -14.20
C ALA A 685 13.15 9.38 -12.74
N VAL A 686 13.29 10.61 -12.29
CA VAL A 686 12.92 11.03 -10.93
C VAL A 686 12.07 12.29 -10.93
N ILE A 687 11.20 12.41 -9.92
CA ILE A 687 10.45 13.65 -9.67
C ILE A 687 11.38 14.64 -8.98
N VAL A 688 11.75 15.71 -9.67
CA VAL A 688 12.64 16.76 -9.14
C VAL A 688 11.88 17.98 -8.62
N TYR A 689 10.67 18.24 -9.12
CA TYR A 689 9.79 19.30 -8.65
C TYR A 689 8.34 18.85 -8.52
N GLY A 690 7.65 19.41 -7.52
CA GLY A 690 6.20 19.43 -7.41
C GLY A 690 5.65 18.62 -6.24
N ARG A 691 4.33 18.73 -6.09
CA ARG A 691 3.60 18.04 -5.02
C ARG A 691 3.23 16.63 -5.47
N VAL A 692 3.91 15.64 -4.87
CA VAL A 692 3.63 14.24 -5.16
C VAL A 692 2.23 13.88 -4.63
N PRO A 693 1.37 13.18 -5.40
CA PRO A 693 0.14 12.61 -4.90
C PRO A 693 0.42 11.57 -3.81
N LEU A 694 -0.16 11.76 -2.63
CA LEU A 694 0.03 10.92 -1.44
C LEU A 694 -0.98 9.77 -1.36
N MET A 695 -2.21 10.03 -1.80
CA MET A 695 -3.34 9.09 -1.78
C MET A 695 -4.20 9.27 -3.02
N LEU A 696 -4.74 8.18 -3.52
CA LEU A 696 -5.88 8.12 -4.43
C LEU A 696 -7.07 7.55 -3.66
N LEU A 697 -8.21 8.22 -3.72
CA LEU A 697 -9.42 7.89 -2.98
C LEU A 697 -10.56 7.54 -3.93
N GLU A 698 -11.20 6.39 -3.72
CA GLU A 698 -12.50 6.06 -4.31
C GLU A 698 -13.63 6.78 -3.55
N HIS A 699 -13.49 6.91 -2.21
CA HIS A 699 -14.38 7.73 -1.40
C HIS A 699 -13.97 9.20 -1.48
N ARG A 700 -14.87 10.06 -1.96
CA ARG A 700 -14.62 11.50 -2.11
C ARG A 700 -14.82 12.24 -0.78
N THR A 701 -13.86 13.07 -0.43
CA THR A 701 -13.95 13.91 0.79
C THR A 701 -14.78 15.17 0.59
N GLY A 702 -14.99 15.59 -0.66
CA GLY A 702 -15.74 16.81 -1.02
C GLY A 702 -15.07 18.13 -0.58
N VAL A 703 -13.81 18.09 -0.12
CA VAL A 703 -13.07 19.28 0.32
C VAL A 703 -11.91 19.62 -0.61
N ARG A 704 -11.52 20.90 -0.66
CA ARG A 704 -10.38 21.35 -1.48
C ARG A 704 -9.04 21.16 -0.78
N SER A 705 -9.04 20.96 0.53
CA SER A 705 -7.83 20.68 1.31
C SER A 705 -8.16 20.00 2.63
N LEU A 706 -7.23 19.19 3.12
CA LEU A 706 -7.24 18.57 4.44
C LEU A 706 -6.22 19.27 5.33
N THR A 707 -6.66 19.84 6.43
CA THR A 707 -5.77 20.52 7.39
C THR A 707 -5.65 19.71 8.66
N ASP A 708 -4.42 19.36 9.04
CA ASP A 708 -4.15 18.61 10.25
C ASP A 708 -4.20 19.49 11.52
N ARG A 709 -4.03 18.89 12.71
CA ARG A 709 -4.04 19.58 14.01
C ARG A 709 -2.93 20.63 14.19
N ARG A 710 -1.91 20.62 13.32
CA ARG A 710 -0.79 21.57 13.36
C ARG A 710 -0.97 22.69 12.34
N GLY A 711 -2.08 22.71 11.62
CA GLY A 711 -2.35 23.68 10.58
C GLY A 711 -1.66 23.37 9.23
N VAL A 712 -1.10 22.15 9.08
CA VAL A 712 -0.53 21.73 7.79
C VAL A 712 -1.66 21.35 6.85
N SER A 713 -1.70 21.99 5.67
CA SER A 713 -2.74 21.81 4.67
C SER A 713 -2.26 20.95 3.51
N PHE A 714 -3.03 19.91 3.16
CA PHE A 714 -2.80 18.99 2.06
C PHE A 714 -3.83 19.28 0.96
N PRO A 715 -3.44 19.76 -0.22
CA PRO A 715 -4.37 20.02 -1.31
C PRO A 715 -5.10 18.75 -1.73
N VAL A 716 -6.42 18.85 -1.97
CA VAL A 716 -7.24 17.79 -2.54
C VAL A 716 -7.74 18.27 -3.89
N ARG A 717 -7.61 17.43 -4.91
CA ARG A 717 -8.07 17.70 -6.27
C ARG A 717 -8.83 16.50 -6.80
N PRO A 718 -9.87 16.73 -7.61
CA PRO A 718 -10.44 15.64 -8.37
C PRO A 718 -9.35 15.01 -9.24
N GLU A 719 -9.40 13.71 -9.39
CA GLU A 719 -8.70 13.03 -10.47
C GLU A 719 -9.37 13.40 -11.79
N GLN A 720 -8.74 13.10 -12.92
CA GLN A 720 -9.32 13.31 -14.24
C GLN A 720 -10.71 12.68 -14.35
N ARG A 721 -11.58 13.33 -15.10
CA ARG A 721 -12.98 12.94 -15.30
C ARG A 721 -13.21 12.56 -16.75
N LEU A 722 -13.20 11.27 -17.03
CA LEU A 722 -13.61 10.73 -18.31
C LEU A 722 -15.07 10.28 -18.25
N ASP A 723 -15.82 10.50 -19.36
CA ASP A 723 -17.19 10.01 -19.47
C ASP A 723 -17.22 8.49 -19.30
N GLY A 724 -18.12 7.99 -18.46
CA GLY A 724 -18.22 6.58 -18.12
C GLY A 724 -17.24 6.10 -17.04
N CYS A 725 -16.37 6.96 -16.49
CA CYS A 725 -15.46 6.63 -15.41
C CYS A 725 -15.94 7.19 -14.07
N ARG A 726 -15.52 6.53 -12.97
CA ARG A 726 -15.80 6.97 -11.59
C ARG A 726 -15.05 8.25 -11.26
N GLU A 727 -15.67 9.10 -10.45
CA GLU A 727 -15.04 10.30 -9.90
C GLU A 727 -14.19 9.91 -8.66
N ARG A 728 -12.91 10.26 -8.69
CA ARG A 728 -11.93 10.01 -7.63
C ARG A 728 -11.25 11.29 -7.18
N GLU A 729 -10.59 11.25 -6.03
CA GLU A 729 -9.82 12.38 -5.52
C GLU A 729 -8.36 12.00 -5.24
N LEU A 730 -7.46 12.96 -5.52
CA LEU A 730 -6.05 12.88 -5.19
C LEU A 730 -5.73 13.83 -4.02
N ILE A 731 -5.09 13.32 -2.99
CA ILE A 731 -4.51 14.13 -1.91
C ILE A 731 -3.04 14.36 -2.23
N TYR A 732 -2.64 15.61 -2.36
CA TYR A 732 -1.25 16.00 -2.65
C TYR A 732 -0.47 16.32 -1.38
N ASN A 733 0.86 16.18 -1.47
CA ASN A 733 1.74 16.59 -0.38
C ASN A 733 1.59 18.10 -0.08
N SER A 734 1.66 18.45 1.20
CA SER A 734 1.59 19.85 1.66
C SER A 734 2.74 20.71 1.12
N VAL A 735 3.88 20.09 0.84
CA VAL A 735 5.07 20.76 0.32
C VAL A 735 5.56 20.11 -0.97
N PRO A 736 6.08 20.90 -1.93
CA PRO A 736 6.64 20.34 -3.17
C PRO A 736 8.00 19.68 -2.92
N VAL A 737 8.35 18.70 -3.73
CA VAL A 737 9.75 18.33 -3.98
C VAL A 737 10.45 19.52 -4.64
N TYR A 738 11.71 19.76 -4.32
CA TYR A 738 12.51 20.85 -4.89
C TYR A 738 13.98 20.49 -4.90
N MET A 739 14.60 20.45 -6.08
CA MET A 739 15.99 20.00 -6.28
C MET A 739 16.83 20.95 -7.17
N ALA A 740 16.36 22.19 -7.46
CA ALA A 740 17.03 23.11 -8.37
C ALA A 740 18.50 23.35 -8.01
N ASP A 741 18.81 23.55 -6.73
CA ASP A 741 20.17 23.77 -6.21
C ASP A 741 21.00 22.47 -6.08
N ARG A 742 20.51 21.32 -6.57
CA ARG A 742 21.14 20.01 -6.42
C ARG A 742 21.38 19.28 -7.74
N ALA A 743 21.40 20.00 -8.85
CA ALA A 743 21.56 19.43 -10.19
C ALA A 743 22.77 18.47 -10.28
N GLN A 744 23.93 18.83 -9.73
CA GLN A 744 25.12 17.97 -9.72
C GLN A 744 24.93 16.65 -8.95
N GLN A 745 24.06 16.61 -7.94
CA GLN A 745 23.77 15.38 -7.19
C GLN A 745 22.89 14.46 -8.02
N LEU A 746 21.97 15.02 -8.82
CA LEU A 746 21.12 14.27 -9.75
C LEU A 746 21.97 13.68 -10.90
N VAL A 747 22.87 14.44 -11.50
CA VAL A 747 23.81 13.94 -12.51
C VAL A 747 24.64 12.76 -11.98
N ARG A 748 25.16 12.84 -10.76
CA ARG A 748 25.94 11.76 -10.12
C ARG A 748 25.10 10.51 -9.77
N ALA A 749 23.78 10.58 -9.92
CA ALA A 749 22.87 9.47 -9.67
C ALA A 749 22.39 8.81 -10.97
N ASP A 750 23.06 9.08 -12.11
CA ASP A 750 22.80 8.51 -13.44
C ASP A 750 21.34 8.66 -13.91
N ILE A 751 20.71 9.80 -13.55
CA ILE A 751 19.33 10.10 -13.90
C ILE A 751 19.27 10.54 -15.36
N VAL A 752 18.45 9.86 -16.16
CA VAL A 752 18.28 10.16 -17.60
C VAL A 752 17.17 11.18 -17.86
N SER A 753 16.22 11.32 -16.92
CA SER A 753 15.07 12.22 -17.07
C SER A 753 14.63 12.82 -15.75
N GLN A 754 14.24 14.11 -15.79
CA GLN A 754 13.73 14.88 -14.68
C GLN A 754 12.26 15.20 -14.90
N HIS A 755 11.42 14.85 -13.91
CA HIS A 755 9.99 15.09 -13.95
C HIS A 755 9.56 16.20 -13.00
N TYR A 756 8.73 17.11 -13.53
CA TYR A 756 8.12 18.24 -12.81
C TYR A 756 6.61 18.01 -12.72
N ILE A 757 6.01 18.18 -11.55
CA ILE A 757 4.57 18.01 -11.32
C ILE A 757 3.97 19.35 -10.88
N PHE A 758 3.21 19.98 -11.76
CA PHE A 758 2.46 21.21 -11.49
C PHE A 758 1.01 20.84 -11.20
N SER A 759 0.61 20.91 -9.94
CA SER A 759 -0.71 20.45 -9.47
C SER A 759 -1.63 21.57 -9.02
N VAL A 760 -1.09 22.61 -8.38
CA VAL A 760 -1.82 23.74 -7.80
C VAL A 760 -1.22 25.09 -8.20
N GLU A 761 -0.09 25.06 -8.85
CA GLU A 761 0.67 26.22 -9.26
C GLU A 761 -0.08 26.98 -10.37
N SER A 762 -0.08 28.31 -10.30
CA SER A 762 -0.52 29.18 -11.39
C SER A 762 0.52 29.26 -12.51
N ALA A 763 0.17 29.69 -13.71
CA ALA A 763 1.09 29.90 -14.83
C ALA A 763 2.32 30.77 -14.44
N ARG A 764 2.09 31.81 -13.61
CA ARG A 764 3.19 32.65 -13.10
C ARG A 764 4.14 31.91 -12.16
N GLU A 765 3.61 31.01 -11.32
CA GLU A 765 4.42 30.18 -10.42
C GLU A 765 5.20 29.13 -11.22
N VAL A 766 4.63 28.59 -12.30
CA VAL A 766 5.33 27.70 -13.23
C VAL A 766 6.58 28.42 -13.80
N ASP A 767 6.43 29.63 -14.33
CA ASP A 767 7.56 30.41 -14.86
C ASP A 767 8.61 30.70 -13.79
N ALA A 768 8.20 31.04 -12.57
CA ALA A 768 9.11 31.27 -11.46
C ALA A 768 9.89 30.01 -11.03
N VAL A 769 9.30 28.82 -11.19
CA VAL A 769 9.97 27.53 -10.98
C VAL A 769 11.01 27.28 -12.07
N ILE A 770 10.67 27.55 -13.33
CA ILE A 770 11.60 27.42 -14.45
C ILE A 770 12.81 28.33 -14.22
N ASP A 771 12.61 29.63 -13.87
CA ASP A 771 13.70 30.55 -13.52
C ASP A 771 14.63 29.97 -12.45
N ALA A 772 14.03 29.41 -11.38
CA ALA A 772 14.77 28.85 -10.27
C ALA A 772 15.62 27.62 -10.66
N TYR A 773 15.14 26.81 -11.63
CA TYR A 773 15.86 25.62 -12.10
C TYR A 773 16.92 25.97 -13.14
N GLU A 774 16.71 26.98 -13.99
CA GLU A 774 17.73 27.51 -14.92
C GLU A 774 18.92 28.11 -14.14
N ASP A 775 18.62 28.88 -13.09
CA ASP A 775 19.63 29.54 -12.27
C ASP A 775 20.20 28.66 -11.15
N GLY A 776 19.71 27.47 -10.92
CA GLY A 776 20.11 26.57 -9.83
C GLY A 776 19.90 27.17 -8.44
N LEU A 777 18.81 27.94 -8.27
CA LEU A 777 18.56 28.69 -7.04
C LEU A 777 18.14 27.80 -5.86
N PRO A 778 18.52 28.13 -4.61
CA PRO A 778 17.97 27.49 -3.45
C PRO A 778 16.46 27.83 -3.29
N PRO A 779 15.69 26.99 -2.59
CA PRO A 779 14.28 27.29 -2.38
C PRO A 779 14.10 28.58 -1.58
N ARG A 780 13.08 29.36 -1.97
CA ARG A 780 12.70 30.62 -1.27
C ARG A 780 12.09 30.38 0.11
N SER A 781 11.71 29.17 0.42
CA SER A 781 11.09 28.74 1.67
C SER A 781 11.64 27.38 2.10
N ASP A 782 11.79 27.17 3.41
CA ASP A 782 12.15 25.86 3.97
C ASP A 782 11.01 24.81 3.86
N ALA A 783 9.82 25.25 3.45
CA ALA A 783 8.67 24.37 3.24
C ALA A 783 8.78 23.62 1.90
N VAL A 784 9.84 22.82 1.74
CA VAL A 784 10.09 21.96 0.58
C VAL A 784 10.57 20.58 1.04
N ARG A 785 10.33 19.58 0.18
CA ARG A 785 10.90 18.23 0.36
C ARG A 785 12.18 18.11 -0.48
N ARG A 786 13.18 17.50 0.10
CA ARG A 786 14.41 17.10 -0.59
C ARG A 786 14.46 15.60 -0.78
N ILE A 787 14.96 15.12 -1.90
CA ILE A 787 15.46 13.76 -2.03
C ILE A 787 16.72 13.68 -1.15
N LYS A 788 16.68 12.84 -0.12
CA LYS A 788 17.72 12.75 0.92
C LYS A 788 18.94 11.97 0.44
#